data_ce5d4cdc413d4136aa17009f358976c1
#
_entry.id   ce5d4cdc413d4136aa17009f358976c1
#
_cell.length_a   1.000
_cell.length_b   1.000
_cell.length_c   1.000
_cell.angle_alpha   90.00
_cell.angle_beta   90.00
_cell.angle_gamma   90.00
#
_symmetry.space_group_name_H-M   'P 1'
#
loop_
_entity.id
_entity.type
_entity.pdbx_description
1 polymer ?
#
loop_
_entity_poly.entity_id
_entity_poly.type
_entity_poly.pdbx_seq_one_letter_code
_entity_poly.pdbx_strand_id
1 'polypeptide(L)'
;MKLPNSFTKALEKHGIDKKDVVYAAVADLDEEFRFADSIIAITDSRLVIARYPYKEKKEFRLGGYDSWAMQEERQEEPAVIFYELADVEKLEVIRQVSTGVLMGKIKGTEQYLCQFSNTKMEAFMRMSRILEKKKKGEEITAEDLDVKRGKECCPKCGMLYPDQERKVCPKCMDKKSILWRVVGYFKPYKVSLVVMSLCYLATAGLNLVWPYLSGTVLYDKVLAKDEAFLAKLNFPAGRFLLALGVLVIVMILTKILIQGVGILQGALTARIAPEVVGRMKSQVFDSMGKLSISFFTKRQTGGLMTRVSDDADEVSSFFIDGIPYFFINIGTIIATCVIMFILNPVLALASIVLMPVLFTISYRMMPRLWHYYGKRHRANRRLNSQMNENLTGARVVKAFGQEEQEMNRFSKSNTRVRDAEVDVANYDCRFSALYYLIEDFLTFLVWALGSAMIISGSDMELGLLITFSGYVGQLKWPLEFMSRIFRWYTSAMNSAQRMFEIMDAVPEVKESPDPVRPESLRGEIELKNVTFGYEPNKPVLKDVSFKVGAGEVLGIVGRSGAGKSTLVNLISRLYDTGEGEVLVDGINVKRYGFKELRKNVAMVSQETYIFAGTVAENIAYARPEATREEIINAAVRASAHDFICKMPQGYDTLIGASRRSLSGGEKQRISIARAILADPKILILDEATSAVDTETELAIQQSLEQLEKGRTVLSIAHRLSTLRNATHLIVIDDGRVTESGTHAELMAKKGTYYKLSELQTKALAMRGVE
;
A
#
# COMPACT_ATOMS: atom_id res chain seq x y z
N MET A 1 -19.59 -23.69 9.60
CA MET A 1 -20.20 -22.36 9.64
C MET A 1 -20.75 -22.11 11.05
N LYS A 2 -20.42 -20.98 11.72
CA LYS A 2 -21.03 -20.64 13.02
C LYS A 2 -22.37 -19.93 12.76
N LEU A 3 -23.47 -20.63 12.91
CA LEU A 3 -24.82 -20.07 12.83
C LEU A 3 -25.20 -19.48 14.19
N PRO A 4 -25.99 -18.38 14.25
CA PRO A 4 -26.49 -17.82 15.50
C PRO A 4 -27.34 -18.82 16.28
N ASN A 5 -27.21 -18.84 17.61
CA ASN A 5 -27.95 -19.77 18.46
C ASN A 5 -29.48 -19.63 18.32
N SER A 6 -29.99 -18.42 18.13
CA SER A 6 -31.40 -18.14 17.89
C SER A 6 -31.90 -18.79 16.60
N PHE A 7 -31.10 -18.73 15.53
CA PHE A 7 -31.42 -19.37 14.24
C PHE A 7 -31.37 -20.90 14.36
N THR A 8 -30.36 -21.44 15.04
CA THR A 8 -30.22 -22.89 15.24
C THR A 8 -31.43 -23.43 16.01
N LYS A 9 -31.86 -22.76 17.08
CA LYS A 9 -33.07 -23.12 17.85
C LYS A 9 -34.34 -23.04 17.00
N ALA A 10 -34.45 -22.02 16.12
CA ALA A 10 -35.58 -21.91 15.22
C ALA A 10 -35.64 -23.03 14.19
N LEU A 11 -34.48 -23.46 13.65
CA LEU A 11 -34.40 -24.67 12.78
C LEU A 11 -34.80 -25.93 13.49
N GLU A 12 -34.29 -26.17 14.72
CA GLU A 12 -34.58 -27.36 15.53
C GLU A 12 -36.07 -27.47 15.86
N LYS A 13 -36.78 -26.34 16.15
CA LYS A 13 -38.23 -26.32 16.35
C LYS A 13 -39.02 -26.79 15.13
N HIS A 14 -38.44 -26.64 13.93
CA HIS A 14 -39.06 -27.09 12.67
C HIS A 14 -38.47 -28.39 12.11
N GLY A 15 -37.74 -29.13 12.95
CA GLY A 15 -37.23 -30.48 12.63
C GLY A 15 -36.04 -30.49 11.68
N ILE A 16 -35.30 -29.41 11.56
CA ILE A 16 -34.10 -29.28 10.72
C ILE A 16 -32.85 -29.27 11.59
N ASP A 17 -31.98 -30.27 11.45
CA ASP A 17 -30.69 -30.32 12.16
C ASP A 17 -29.70 -29.31 11.53
N LYS A 18 -28.86 -28.73 12.35
CA LYS A 18 -27.77 -27.83 11.91
C LYS A 18 -26.86 -28.52 10.86
N LYS A 19 -26.76 -29.83 10.89
CA LYS A 19 -25.95 -30.61 9.95
C LYS A 19 -26.52 -30.63 8.53
N ASP A 20 -27.83 -30.43 8.41
CA ASP A 20 -28.54 -30.45 7.12
C ASP A 20 -28.39 -29.13 6.36
N VAL A 21 -27.81 -28.12 6.97
CA VAL A 21 -27.58 -26.77 6.34
C VAL A 21 -26.34 -26.85 5.46
N VAL A 22 -26.55 -26.85 4.15
CA VAL A 22 -25.49 -26.83 3.12
C VAL A 22 -24.81 -25.48 3.05
N TYR A 23 -25.61 -24.41 2.98
CA TYR A 23 -25.10 -23.04 2.91
C TYR A 23 -26.08 -22.04 3.53
N ALA A 24 -25.56 -20.99 4.17
CA ALA A 24 -26.40 -19.91 4.69
C ALA A 24 -25.73 -18.55 4.48
N ALA A 25 -26.53 -17.52 4.19
CA ALA A 25 -26.12 -16.15 4.07
C ALA A 25 -26.99 -15.22 4.92
N VAL A 26 -26.40 -14.11 5.38
CA VAL A 26 -27.11 -13.11 6.19
C VAL A 26 -27.32 -11.86 5.35
N ALA A 27 -28.58 -11.47 5.17
CA ALA A 27 -28.97 -10.18 4.64
C ALA A 27 -29.07 -9.17 5.77
N ASP A 28 -28.63 -7.95 5.53
CA ASP A 28 -28.48 -6.88 6.51
C ASP A 28 -29.44 -5.70 6.30
N LEU A 29 -30.38 -5.83 5.37
CA LEU A 29 -31.39 -4.80 5.03
C LEU A 29 -32.78 -5.42 4.96
N ASP A 30 -33.80 -4.64 5.39
CA ASP A 30 -35.21 -4.94 5.16
C ASP A 30 -35.74 -4.30 3.83
N GLU A 31 -37.01 -4.48 3.56
CA GLU A 31 -37.70 -3.95 2.35
C GLU A 31 -37.73 -2.42 2.30
N GLU A 32 -37.56 -1.75 3.45
CA GLU A 32 -37.54 -0.28 3.57
C GLU A 32 -36.11 0.29 3.66
N PHE A 33 -35.08 -0.52 3.30
CA PHE A 33 -33.66 -0.18 3.37
C PHE A 33 -33.13 0.12 4.79
N ARG A 34 -33.84 -0.31 5.83
CA ARG A 34 -33.36 -0.20 7.21
C ARG A 34 -32.48 -1.40 7.54
N PHE A 35 -31.53 -1.22 8.44
CA PHE A 35 -30.66 -2.32 8.89
C PHE A 35 -31.44 -3.34 9.73
N ALA A 36 -31.78 -4.45 9.13
CA ALA A 36 -32.42 -5.60 9.75
C ALA A 36 -31.78 -6.89 9.27
N ASP A 37 -31.57 -7.84 10.18
CA ASP A 37 -30.94 -9.10 9.83
C ASP A 37 -31.99 -10.11 9.35
N SER A 38 -31.71 -10.76 8.22
CA SER A 38 -32.45 -11.91 7.72
C SER A 38 -31.45 -13.01 7.36
N ILE A 39 -31.71 -14.25 7.74
CA ILE A 39 -30.85 -15.38 7.42
C ILE A 39 -31.56 -16.25 6.39
N ILE A 40 -30.89 -16.47 5.25
CA ILE A 40 -31.34 -17.39 4.21
C ILE A 40 -30.41 -18.59 4.21
N ALA A 41 -30.98 -19.81 4.26
CA ALA A 41 -30.22 -21.05 4.29
C ALA A 41 -30.77 -22.06 3.27
N ILE A 42 -29.87 -22.74 2.57
CA ILE A 42 -30.14 -23.90 1.74
C ILE A 42 -29.85 -25.14 2.57
N THR A 43 -30.83 -25.98 2.75
CA THR A 43 -30.67 -27.27 3.37
C THR A 43 -30.68 -28.40 2.29
N ASP A 44 -30.66 -29.61 2.70
CA ASP A 44 -30.74 -30.74 1.74
C ASP A 44 -32.06 -30.79 0.98
N SER A 45 -33.18 -30.40 1.58
CA SER A 45 -34.52 -30.47 0.99
C SER A 45 -35.23 -29.12 0.88
N ARG A 46 -34.80 -28.08 1.61
CA ARG A 46 -35.56 -26.85 1.76
C ARG A 46 -34.68 -25.57 1.63
N LEU A 47 -35.31 -24.48 1.16
CA LEU A 47 -34.82 -23.12 1.30
C LEU A 47 -35.51 -22.49 2.50
N VAL A 48 -34.73 -22.04 3.47
CA VAL A 48 -35.22 -21.48 4.75
C VAL A 48 -34.90 -20.01 4.81
N ILE A 49 -35.88 -19.15 5.13
CA ILE A 49 -35.71 -17.71 5.30
C ILE A 49 -36.15 -17.36 6.71
N ALA A 50 -35.26 -16.89 7.54
CA ALA A 50 -35.55 -16.43 8.88
C ALA A 50 -35.39 -14.90 8.94
N ARG A 51 -36.49 -14.18 9.16
CA ARG A 51 -36.53 -12.71 9.27
C ARG A 51 -36.62 -12.32 10.73
N TYR A 52 -35.68 -11.46 11.20
CA TYR A 52 -35.71 -10.91 12.56
C TYR A 52 -36.47 -9.59 12.55
N PRO A 53 -37.25 -9.29 13.62
CA PRO A 53 -37.97 -8.03 13.72
C PRO A 53 -37.02 -6.85 13.81
N TYR A 54 -37.39 -5.72 13.17
CA TYR A 54 -36.63 -4.46 13.24
C TYR A 54 -36.65 -3.90 14.66
N LYS A 55 -35.49 -3.50 15.17
CA LYS A 55 -35.36 -2.73 16.43
C LYS A 55 -34.66 -1.41 16.19
N GLU A 56 -35.28 -0.30 16.57
CA GLU A 56 -34.70 1.02 16.57
C GLU A 56 -33.54 1.10 17.57
N LYS A 57 -32.30 1.26 17.09
CA LYS A 57 -31.12 1.42 17.97
C LYS A 57 -31.04 2.85 18.46
N LYS A 58 -31.10 3.06 19.78
CA LYS A 58 -30.96 4.38 20.43
C LYS A 58 -29.57 4.99 20.40
N GLU A 59 -28.52 4.31 19.97
CA GLU A 59 -27.18 4.87 19.85
C GLU A 59 -26.38 4.28 18.68
N PHE A 60 -25.99 5.15 17.75
CA PHE A 60 -25.09 4.86 16.65
C PHE A 60 -23.64 4.94 17.18
N ARG A 61 -23.05 3.85 17.65
CA ARG A 61 -21.61 3.75 17.86
C ARG A 61 -20.94 3.42 16.54
N LEU A 62 -20.31 4.43 15.92
CA LEU A 62 -19.37 4.29 14.82
C LEU A 62 -18.13 3.50 15.30
N GLY A 63 -18.19 2.19 15.24
CA GLY A 63 -17.10 1.29 15.49
C GLY A 63 -17.44 -0.04 14.84
N GLY A 64 -17.04 -0.17 13.56
CA GLY A 64 -17.14 -1.45 12.88
C GLY A 64 -16.36 -2.49 13.68
N TYR A 65 -17.03 -3.55 14.09
CA TYR A 65 -16.48 -4.89 14.28
C TYR A 65 -17.58 -5.78 14.89
N ASP A 66 -17.82 -6.91 14.21
CA ASP A 66 -18.59 -8.07 14.66
C ASP A 66 -20.11 -7.91 14.82
N SER A 67 -20.81 -7.93 13.67
CA SER A 67 -22.25 -8.21 13.64
C SER A 67 -22.59 -9.58 14.29
N TRP A 68 -21.64 -10.49 14.40
CA TRP A 68 -21.81 -11.81 15.01
C TRP A 68 -21.73 -11.82 16.53
N ALA A 69 -20.93 -10.96 17.16
CA ALA A 69 -20.84 -10.89 18.63
C ALA A 69 -22.09 -10.27 19.27
N MET A 70 -22.82 -9.42 18.53
CA MET A 70 -24.10 -8.85 18.99
C MET A 70 -25.30 -9.79 18.85
N GLN A 71 -25.18 -10.89 18.08
CA GLN A 71 -26.25 -11.84 17.84
C GLN A 71 -26.39 -12.90 18.96
N GLU A 72 -25.39 -13.05 19.84
CA GLU A 72 -25.49 -13.98 20.99
C GLU A 72 -26.50 -13.55 22.05
N GLU A 73 -26.90 -12.26 22.09
CA GLU A 73 -27.84 -11.73 23.08
C GLU A 73 -29.30 -11.60 22.58
N ARG A 74 -29.62 -11.97 21.33
CA ARG A 74 -31.00 -11.90 20.83
C ARG A 74 -31.81 -13.08 21.32
N GLN A 75 -32.75 -12.81 22.25
CA GLN A 75 -33.74 -13.77 22.74
C GLN A 75 -35.01 -13.85 21.88
N GLU A 76 -35.14 -13.08 20.80
CA GLU A 76 -36.34 -13.03 19.97
C GLU A 76 -36.32 -14.09 18.87
N GLU A 77 -37.45 -14.77 18.68
CA GLU A 77 -37.63 -15.79 17.65
C GLU A 77 -37.84 -15.11 16.28
N PRO A 78 -37.10 -15.54 15.23
CA PRO A 78 -37.31 -15.02 13.88
C PRO A 78 -38.60 -15.60 13.29
N ALA A 79 -39.26 -14.81 12.42
CA ALA A 79 -40.31 -15.35 11.52
C ALA A 79 -39.65 -16.23 10.46
N VAL A 80 -40.03 -17.49 10.38
CA VAL A 80 -39.41 -18.48 9.49
C VAL A 80 -40.36 -18.87 8.37
N ILE A 81 -39.87 -18.77 7.12
CA ILE A 81 -40.58 -19.17 5.92
C ILE A 81 -39.82 -20.31 5.26
N PHE A 82 -40.51 -21.32 4.79
CA PHE A 82 -39.94 -22.49 4.16
C PHE A 82 -40.45 -22.65 2.72
N TYR A 83 -39.55 -23.00 1.83
CA TYR A 83 -39.87 -23.43 0.46
C TYR A 83 -39.21 -24.80 0.22
N GLU A 84 -39.94 -25.77 -0.33
CA GLU A 84 -39.31 -27.01 -0.76
C GLU A 84 -38.35 -26.72 -1.91
N LEU A 85 -37.15 -27.32 -1.87
CA LEU A 85 -36.11 -26.99 -2.85
C LEU A 85 -36.51 -27.40 -4.29
N ALA A 86 -37.41 -28.40 -4.41
CA ALA A 86 -37.99 -28.82 -5.68
C ALA A 86 -38.84 -27.69 -6.34
N ASP A 87 -39.51 -26.88 -5.52
CA ASP A 87 -40.36 -25.77 -5.99
C ASP A 87 -39.55 -24.52 -6.39
N VAL A 88 -38.30 -24.40 -5.96
CA VAL A 88 -37.45 -23.22 -6.24
C VAL A 88 -36.71 -23.47 -7.57
N GLU A 89 -37.15 -22.87 -8.66
CA GLU A 89 -36.56 -23.05 -9.99
C GLU A 89 -35.18 -22.39 -10.10
N LYS A 90 -35.03 -21.16 -9.63
CA LYS A 90 -33.78 -20.38 -9.71
C LYS A 90 -33.72 -19.34 -8.59
N LEU A 91 -32.50 -19.07 -8.09
CA LEU A 91 -32.22 -17.87 -7.30
C LEU A 91 -31.44 -16.89 -8.15
N GLU A 92 -31.88 -15.66 -8.22
CA GLU A 92 -31.24 -14.61 -8.99
C GLU A 92 -30.91 -13.40 -8.11
N VAL A 93 -29.69 -12.93 -8.23
CA VAL A 93 -29.21 -11.74 -7.50
C VAL A 93 -29.27 -10.54 -8.42
N ILE A 94 -30.22 -9.63 -8.16
CA ILE A 94 -30.37 -8.38 -8.89
C ILE A 94 -29.56 -7.32 -8.19
N ARG A 95 -28.54 -6.79 -8.87
CA ARG A 95 -27.68 -5.71 -8.34
C ARG A 95 -28.37 -4.36 -8.54
N GLN A 96 -28.45 -3.59 -7.47
CA GLN A 96 -28.83 -2.18 -7.46
C GLN A 96 -27.58 -1.30 -7.24
N VAL A 97 -27.73 0.04 -7.20
CA VAL A 97 -26.58 0.96 -7.09
C VAL A 97 -25.73 0.72 -5.85
N SER A 98 -26.35 0.55 -4.69
CA SER A 98 -25.67 0.37 -3.39
C SER A 98 -26.05 -0.93 -2.67
N THR A 99 -27.00 -1.69 -3.21
CA THR A 99 -27.58 -2.87 -2.58
C THR A 99 -27.74 -4.01 -3.59
N GLY A 100 -28.13 -5.18 -3.12
CA GLY A 100 -28.56 -6.31 -3.92
C GLY A 100 -29.87 -6.87 -3.40
N VAL A 101 -30.64 -7.43 -4.30
CA VAL A 101 -31.92 -8.10 -4.00
C VAL A 101 -31.80 -9.56 -4.43
N LEU A 102 -32.18 -10.47 -3.55
CA LEU A 102 -32.33 -11.89 -3.91
C LEU A 102 -33.78 -12.15 -4.34
N MET A 103 -33.94 -12.52 -5.59
CA MET A 103 -35.20 -12.97 -6.16
C MET A 103 -35.19 -14.49 -6.30
N GLY A 104 -36.28 -15.13 -5.96
CA GLY A 104 -36.47 -16.55 -6.16
C GLY A 104 -37.59 -16.78 -7.17
N LYS A 105 -37.35 -17.60 -8.21
CA LYS A 105 -38.42 -18.10 -9.07
C LYS A 105 -38.94 -19.39 -8.43
N ILE A 106 -40.12 -19.28 -7.81
CA ILE A 106 -40.76 -20.34 -7.03
C ILE A 106 -42.11 -20.68 -7.66
N LYS A 107 -42.32 -21.93 -8.08
CA LYS A 107 -43.55 -22.39 -8.75
C LYS A 107 -43.99 -21.48 -9.95
N GLY A 108 -42.97 -21.07 -10.74
CA GLY A 108 -43.21 -20.23 -11.93
C GLY A 108 -43.38 -18.74 -11.66
N THR A 109 -43.49 -18.31 -10.38
CA THR A 109 -43.64 -16.89 -10.00
C THR A 109 -42.36 -16.33 -9.42
N GLU A 110 -42.02 -15.10 -9.81
CA GLU A 110 -40.87 -14.39 -9.20
C GLU A 110 -41.28 -13.81 -7.85
N GLN A 111 -40.52 -14.13 -6.81
CA GLN A 111 -40.77 -13.68 -5.44
C GLN A 111 -39.55 -12.99 -4.88
N TYR A 112 -39.76 -11.87 -4.19
CA TYR A 112 -38.73 -11.20 -3.39
C TYR A 112 -38.44 -11.99 -2.13
N LEU A 113 -37.15 -12.32 -1.92
CA LEU A 113 -36.72 -13.09 -0.75
C LEU A 113 -36.05 -12.23 0.31
N CYS A 114 -35.06 -11.42 -0.08
CA CYS A 114 -34.39 -10.48 0.82
C CYS A 114 -33.61 -9.40 0.07
N GLN A 115 -33.24 -8.35 0.81
CA GLN A 115 -32.35 -7.29 0.36
C GLN A 115 -31.11 -7.20 1.24
N PHE A 116 -29.99 -6.80 0.65
CA PHE A 116 -28.71 -6.77 1.35
C PHE A 116 -27.79 -5.71 0.77
N SER A 117 -26.84 -5.23 1.60
CA SER A 117 -25.81 -4.29 1.18
C SER A 117 -24.78 -4.93 0.23
N ASN A 118 -24.08 -4.12 -0.55
CA ASN A 118 -23.01 -4.58 -1.44
C ASN A 118 -21.94 -5.44 -0.74
N THR A 119 -21.77 -5.30 0.57
CA THR A 119 -20.83 -6.11 1.37
C THR A 119 -21.22 -7.58 1.44
N LYS A 120 -22.51 -7.90 1.23
CA LYS A 120 -23.05 -9.26 1.27
C LYS A 120 -23.27 -9.86 -0.13
N MET A 121 -23.05 -9.08 -1.19
CA MET A 121 -23.26 -9.48 -2.58
C MET A 121 -22.63 -10.83 -2.93
N GLU A 122 -21.36 -11.02 -2.56
CA GLU A 122 -20.63 -12.25 -2.85
C GLU A 122 -21.28 -13.50 -2.21
N ALA A 123 -21.78 -13.36 -0.99
CA ALA A 123 -22.41 -14.47 -0.28
C ALA A 123 -23.72 -14.94 -0.99
N PHE A 124 -24.52 -13.97 -1.47
CA PHE A 124 -25.77 -14.29 -2.18
C PHE A 124 -25.55 -14.77 -3.60
N MET A 125 -24.57 -14.24 -4.32
CA MET A 125 -24.17 -14.79 -5.63
C MET A 125 -23.70 -16.24 -5.52
N ARG A 126 -22.96 -16.56 -4.47
CA ARG A 126 -22.52 -17.93 -4.16
C ARG A 126 -23.71 -18.82 -3.83
N MET A 127 -24.68 -18.35 -3.07
CA MET A 127 -25.92 -19.07 -2.76
C MET A 127 -26.66 -19.47 -4.03
N SER A 128 -26.79 -18.54 -4.98
CA SER A 128 -27.41 -18.84 -6.29
C SER A 128 -26.67 -19.95 -7.04
N ARG A 129 -25.32 -19.90 -7.07
CA ARG A 129 -24.48 -20.92 -7.73
C ARG A 129 -24.58 -22.29 -7.04
N ILE A 130 -24.60 -22.32 -5.70
CA ILE A 130 -24.74 -23.58 -4.93
C ILE A 130 -26.07 -24.24 -5.23
N LEU A 131 -27.17 -23.47 -5.30
CA LEU A 131 -28.46 -24.01 -5.69
C LEU A 131 -28.41 -24.57 -7.11
N GLU A 132 -27.80 -23.88 -8.05
CA GLU A 132 -27.68 -24.32 -9.44
C GLU A 132 -26.87 -25.62 -9.58
N LYS A 133 -25.73 -25.74 -8.89
CA LYS A 133 -24.94 -26.96 -8.83
C LYS A 133 -25.75 -28.14 -8.21
N LYS A 134 -26.44 -27.88 -7.10
CA LYS A 134 -27.27 -28.90 -6.44
C LYS A 134 -28.38 -29.42 -7.35
N LYS A 135 -28.98 -28.53 -8.14
CA LYS A 135 -30.02 -28.95 -9.12
C LYS A 135 -29.46 -29.74 -10.30
N LYS A 136 -28.22 -29.46 -10.72
CA LYS A 136 -27.55 -30.22 -11.77
C LYS A 136 -26.97 -31.55 -11.28
N GLY A 137 -27.03 -31.81 -9.96
CA GLY A 137 -26.43 -33.02 -9.35
C GLY A 137 -24.90 -32.97 -9.31
N GLU A 138 -24.31 -31.77 -9.44
CA GLU A 138 -22.86 -31.54 -9.37
C GLU A 138 -22.38 -31.57 -7.91
N GLU A 139 -21.18 -32.09 -7.67
CA GLU A 139 -20.60 -32.17 -6.33
C GLU A 139 -20.21 -30.77 -5.85
N ILE A 140 -20.67 -30.40 -4.63
CA ILE A 140 -20.35 -29.11 -4.01
C ILE A 140 -18.98 -29.23 -3.34
N THR A 141 -17.98 -28.55 -3.87
CA THR A 141 -16.60 -28.57 -3.36
C THR A 141 -16.42 -27.70 -2.14
N ALA A 142 -15.34 -27.92 -1.37
CA ALA A 142 -14.99 -27.06 -0.24
C ALA A 142 -14.75 -25.59 -0.67
N GLU A 143 -14.31 -25.35 -1.90
CA GLU A 143 -14.13 -24.01 -2.47
C GLU A 143 -15.47 -23.28 -2.71
N ASP A 144 -16.52 -24.01 -3.06
CA ASP A 144 -17.87 -23.46 -3.21
C ASP A 144 -18.47 -23.00 -1.87
N LEU A 145 -18.10 -23.70 -0.77
CA LEU A 145 -18.57 -23.41 0.59
C LEU A 145 -17.70 -22.38 1.33
N ASP A 146 -16.50 -22.10 0.83
CA ASP A 146 -15.57 -21.18 1.48
C ASP A 146 -16.08 -19.73 1.35
N VAL A 147 -16.88 -19.37 2.32
CA VAL A 147 -17.18 -17.96 2.59
C VAL A 147 -15.85 -17.31 2.97
N LYS A 148 -15.26 -16.50 2.11
CA LYS A 148 -14.18 -15.58 2.53
C LYS A 148 -14.70 -14.83 3.75
N ARG A 149 -14.32 -15.33 4.92
CA ARG A 149 -14.70 -14.78 6.22
C ARG A 149 -14.34 -13.30 6.19
N GLY A 150 -15.25 -12.45 6.62
CA GLY A 150 -14.96 -11.04 6.78
C GLY A 150 -13.64 -10.87 7.53
N LYS A 151 -12.75 -10.06 7.01
CA LYS A 151 -11.37 -9.77 7.43
C LYS A 151 -10.72 -10.94 8.18
N GLU A 152 -9.95 -11.76 7.45
CA GLU A 152 -9.30 -12.92 8.02
C GLU A 152 -8.27 -12.56 9.08
N CYS A 153 -8.24 -13.33 10.15
CA CYS A 153 -7.30 -13.20 11.24
C CYS A 153 -6.20 -14.27 11.15
N CYS A 154 -5.03 -13.94 11.63
CA CYS A 154 -3.91 -14.87 11.71
C CYS A 154 -4.27 -16.08 12.59
N PRO A 155 -4.17 -17.33 12.11
CA PRO A 155 -4.51 -18.52 12.89
C PRO A 155 -3.61 -18.74 14.10
N LYS A 156 -2.38 -18.16 14.10
CA LYS A 156 -1.43 -18.29 15.22
C LYS A 156 -1.69 -17.32 16.36
N CYS A 157 -2.13 -16.07 16.07
CA CYS A 157 -2.24 -15.02 17.10
C CYS A 157 -3.57 -14.27 17.12
N GLY A 158 -4.51 -14.60 16.23
CA GLY A 158 -5.82 -13.94 16.13
C GLY A 158 -5.80 -12.51 15.62
N MET A 159 -4.61 -11.94 15.29
CA MET A 159 -4.51 -10.59 14.76
C MET A 159 -5.10 -10.52 13.35
N LEU A 160 -5.89 -9.49 13.09
CA LEU A 160 -6.42 -9.18 11.77
C LEU A 160 -5.27 -8.94 10.79
N TYR A 161 -5.31 -9.58 9.62
CA TYR A 161 -4.31 -9.30 8.59
C TYR A 161 -4.46 -7.85 8.09
N PRO A 162 -3.39 -7.07 8.07
CA PRO A 162 -3.43 -5.70 7.52
C PRO A 162 -3.81 -5.69 6.04
N ASP A 163 -3.34 -6.69 5.30
CA ASP A 163 -3.70 -6.95 3.91
C ASP A 163 -4.38 -8.34 3.84
N GLN A 164 -5.68 -8.34 3.52
CA GLN A 164 -6.50 -9.55 3.50
C GLN A 164 -6.18 -10.48 2.31
N GLU A 165 -5.59 -9.94 1.25
CA GLU A 165 -5.23 -10.73 0.07
C GLU A 165 -3.97 -11.58 0.32
N ARG A 166 -3.03 -11.09 1.14
CA ARG A 166 -1.72 -11.72 1.35
C ARG A 166 -1.55 -12.49 2.64
N LYS A 167 -2.48 -12.36 3.59
CA LYS A 167 -2.49 -13.11 4.86
C LYS A 167 -1.15 -13.12 5.62
N VAL A 168 -0.36 -12.04 5.54
CA VAL A 168 0.90 -11.89 6.27
C VAL A 168 0.63 -11.20 7.60
N CYS A 169 0.92 -11.89 8.70
CA CYS A 169 0.73 -11.37 10.04
C CYS A 169 2.00 -10.67 10.54
N PRO A 170 1.98 -9.35 10.82
CA PRO A 170 3.16 -8.63 11.30
C PRO A 170 3.69 -9.17 12.63
N LYS A 171 2.83 -9.78 13.45
CA LYS A 171 3.20 -10.36 14.74
C LYS A 171 3.85 -11.74 14.63
N CYS A 172 3.40 -12.55 13.66
CA CYS A 172 3.83 -13.95 13.50
C CYS A 172 4.80 -14.17 12.33
N MET A 173 5.17 -13.10 11.66
CA MET A 173 6.11 -13.13 10.55
C MET A 173 7.50 -13.64 11.02
N ASP A 174 8.21 -14.34 10.16
CA ASP A 174 9.59 -14.75 10.41
C ASP A 174 10.56 -13.58 10.24
N LYS A 175 10.68 -12.81 11.33
CA LYS A 175 11.58 -11.65 11.41
C LYS A 175 13.05 -12.04 11.17
N LYS A 176 13.42 -13.29 11.46
CA LYS A 176 14.80 -13.77 11.28
C LYS A 176 15.13 -13.89 9.79
N SER A 177 14.22 -14.44 8.99
CA SER A 177 14.39 -14.52 7.52
C SER A 177 14.52 -13.14 6.91
N ILE A 178 13.65 -12.18 7.30
CA ILE A 178 13.70 -10.80 6.83
C ILE A 178 15.03 -10.14 7.20
N LEU A 179 15.48 -10.30 8.46
CA LEU A 179 16.73 -9.75 8.94
C LEU A 179 17.91 -10.23 8.08
N TRP A 180 18.02 -11.55 7.84
CA TRP A 180 19.11 -12.12 7.03
C TRP A 180 19.07 -11.64 5.58
N ARG A 181 17.88 -11.43 5.04
CA ARG A 181 17.70 -10.91 3.69
C ARG A 181 18.19 -9.45 3.60
N VAL A 182 17.86 -8.61 4.59
CA VAL A 182 18.37 -7.23 4.65
C VAL A 182 19.89 -7.22 4.85
N VAL A 183 20.44 -8.07 5.74
CA VAL A 183 21.90 -8.22 5.90
C VAL A 183 22.59 -8.53 4.57
N GLY A 184 21.89 -9.23 3.66
CA GLY A 184 22.40 -9.50 2.31
C GLY A 184 22.80 -8.26 1.52
N TYR A 185 22.10 -7.12 1.69
CA TYR A 185 22.42 -5.85 1.03
C TYR A 185 23.74 -5.24 1.49
N PHE A 186 24.16 -5.56 2.72
CA PHE A 186 25.38 -5.04 3.32
C PHE A 186 26.63 -5.93 3.03
N LYS A 187 26.45 -7.14 2.46
CA LYS A 187 27.57 -8.03 2.12
C LYS A 187 28.69 -7.39 1.29
N PRO A 188 28.42 -6.53 0.28
CA PRO A 188 29.47 -5.86 -0.49
C PRO A 188 30.34 -4.93 0.35
N TYR A 189 29.81 -4.42 1.46
CA TYR A 189 30.46 -3.43 2.33
C TYR A 189 31.07 -4.04 3.60
N LYS A 190 31.28 -5.36 3.66
CA LYS A 190 31.77 -6.07 4.85
C LYS A 190 33.03 -5.46 5.45
N VAL A 191 34.00 -5.04 4.62
CA VAL A 191 35.24 -4.41 5.09
C VAL A 191 34.96 -3.06 5.75
N SER A 192 34.18 -2.22 5.12
CA SER A 192 33.80 -0.91 5.68
C SER A 192 32.99 -1.04 6.97
N LEU A 193 32.12 -2.04 7.08
CA LEU A 193 31.36 -2.33 8.31
C LEU A 193 32.29 -2.80 9.44
N VAL A 194 33.30 -3.61 9.14
CA VAL A 194 34.33 -4.02 10.14
C VAL A 194 35.11 -2.81 10.61
N VAL A 195 35.59 -1.95 9.68
CA VAL A 195 36.29 -0.71 10.04
C VAL A 195 35.39 0.21 10.88
N MET A 196 34.14 0.38 10.52
CA MET A 196 33.16 1.12 11.32
C MET A 196 33.03 0.55 12.72
N SER A 197 32.88 -0.77 12.84
CA SER A 197 32.80 -1.45 14.16
C SER A 197 34.04 -1.25 15.00
N LEU A 198 35.22 -1.27 14.38
CA LEU A 198 36.48 -0.97 15.05
C LEU A 198 36.55 0.50 15.49
N CYS A 199 36.11 1.44 14.67
CA CYS A 199 35.98 2.85 15.05
C CYS A 199 35.07 3.04 16.26
N TYR A 200 33.93 2.37 16.28
CA TYR A 200 33.00 2.41 17.42
C TYR A 200 33.65 1.85 18.69
N LEU A 201 34.33 0.69 18.62
CA LEU A 201 35.05 0.10 19.76
C LEU A 201 36.18 1.00 20.25
N ALA A 202 36.91 1.62 19.34
CA ALA A 202 37.97 2.58 19.69
C ALA A 202 37.39 3.81 20.41
N THR A 203 36.27 4.37 19.89
CA THR A 203 35.58 5.50 20.52
C THR A 203 35.05 5.12 21.91
N ALA A 204 34.44 3.94 22.06
CA ALA A 204 33.97 3.45 23.35
C ALA A 204 35.14 3.28 24.35
N GLY A 205 36.24 2.66 23.93
CA GLY A 205 37.45 2.50 24.78
C GLY A 205 38.04 3.85 25.21
N LEU A 206 38.19 4.79 24.27
CA LEU A 206 38.70 6.13 24.57
C LEU A 206 37.80 6.91 25.53
N ASN A 207 36.49 6.76 25.38
CA ASN A 207 35.51 7.38 26.29
C ASN A 207 35.61 6.80 27.72
N LEU A 208 35.97 5.52 27.88
CA LEU A 208 36.17 4.92 29.20
C LEU A 208 37.41 5.47 29.92
N VAL A 209 38.44 5.93 29.19
CA VAL A 209 39.64 6.52 29.77
C VAL A 209 39.35 7.90 30.38
N TRP A 210 38.38 8.64 29.84
CA TRP A 210 38.11 10.02 30.24
C TRP A 210 37.75 10.19 31.73
N PRO A 211 36.81 9.45 32.34
CA PRO A 211 36.51 9.60 33.78
C PRO A 211 37.71 9.27 34.66
N TYR A 212 38.51 8.28 34.27
CA TYR A 212 39.71 7.92 35.02
C TYR A 212 40.77 9.02 35.01
N LEU A 213 41.04 9.64 33.86
CA LEU A 213 41.97 10.78 33.76
C LEU A 213 41.48 12.00 34.51
N SER A 214 40.21 12.34 34.37
CA SER A 214 39.63 13.54 34.99
C SER A 214 39.29 13.40 36.47
N GLY A 215 39.15 12.19 36.95
CA GLY A 215 38.95 11.86 38.36
C GLY A 215 40.26 11.42 39.05
N THR A 216 40.53 10.14 39.05
CA THR A 216 41.65 9.54 39.81
C THR A 216 42.98 10.19 39.45
N VAL A 217 43.35 10.30 38.16
CA VAL A 217 44.66 10.83 37.82
C VAL A 217 44.80 12.32 38.18
N LEU A 218 43.80 13.12 37.85
CA LEU A 218 43.84 14.57 38.14
C LEU A 218 43.79 14.85 39.64
N TYR A 219 42.83 14.30 40.38
CA TYR A 219 42.60 14.66 41.78
C TYR A 219 43.54 13.90 42.72
N ASP A 220 43.64 12.56 42.62
CA ASP A 220 44.39 11.75 43.59
C ASP A 220 45.88 11.69 43.34
N LYS A 221 46.30 11.93 42.06
CA LYS A 221 47.73 11.86 41.70
C LYS A 221 48.40 13.21 41.50
N VAL A 222 47.72 14.12 40.76
CA VAL A 222 48.29 15.42 40.41
C VAL A 222 48.00 16.49 41.47
N LEU A 223 46.70 16.67 41.82
CA LEU A 223 46.31 17.73 42.78
C LEU A 223 46.61 17.35 44.23
N ALA A 224 46.54 16.06 44.60
CA ALA A 224 46.94 15.56 45.91
C ALA A 224 48.48 15.53 46.09
N LYS A 225 49.26 15.84 45.04
CA LYS A 225 50.73 15.90 45.07
C LYS A 225 51.38 14.56 45.40
N ASP A 226 50.93 13.46 44.77
CA ASP A 226 51.50 12.12 44.93
C ASP A 226 52.87 12.02 44.28
N GLU A 227 53.95 12.04 45.10
CA GLU A 227 55.35 11.94 44.64
C GLU A 227 55.65 10.57 44.01
N ALA A 228 55.02 9.49 44.50
CA ALA A 228 55.19 8.16 43.90
C ALA A 228 54.68 8.09 42.45
N PHE A 229 53.64 8.85 42.11
CA PHE A 229 53.15 9.00 40.74
C PHE A 229 54.17 9.74 39.84
N LEU A 230 54.79 10.85 40.34
CA LEU A 230 55.82 11.58 39.59
C LEU A 230 57.04 10.68 39.32
N ALA A 231 57.44 9.91 40.33
CA ALA A 231 58.60 8.96 40.20
C ALA A 231 58.31 7.88 39.12
N LYS A 232 57.07 7.33 39.05
CA LYS A 232 56.66 6.39 38.00
C LYS A 232 56.72 6.98 36.60
N LEU A 233 56.54 8.28 36.47
CA LEU A 233 56.58 9.00 35.19
C LEU A 233 57.98 9.56 34.87
N ASN A 234 59.00 9.29 35.71
CA ASN A 234 60.38 9.82 35.62
C ASN A 234 60.43 11.37 35.63
N PHE A 235 59.47 12.02 36.33
CA PHE A 235 59.48 13.46 36.52
C PHE A 235 60.24 13.84 37.77
N PRO A 236 60.95 14.99 37.77
CA PRO A 236 61.61 15.48 38.98
C PRO A 236 60.61 15.74 40.11
N ALA A 237 61.00 15.41 41.36
CA ALA A 237 60.17 15.63 42.55
C ALA A 237 59.68 17.09 42.65
N GLY A 238 58.46 17.28 43.07
CA GLY A 238 57.84 18.59 43.25
C GLY A 238 57.29 19.31 41.98
N ARG A 239 57.50 18.78 40.74
CA ARG A 239 57.07 19.44 39.50
C ARG A 239 55.64 19.06 39.10
N PHE A 240 54.66 19.23 39.95
CA PHE A 240 53.24 18.88 39.70
C PHE A 240 52.58 19.73 38.61
N LEU A 241 53.00 20.99 38.38
CA LEU A 241 52.56 21.83 37.26
C LEU A 241 52.94 21.22 35.90
N LEU A 242 54.11 20.58 35.81
CA LEU A 242 54.51 19.89 34.60
C LEU A 242 53.65 18.64 34.38
N ALA A 243 53.41 17.85 35.44
CA ALA A 243 52.50 16.69 35.38
C ALA A 243 51.07 17.10 34.98
N LEU A 244 50.54 18.21 35.51
CA LEU A 244 49.28 18.76 35.11
C LEU A 244 49.26 19.14 33.63
N GLY A 245 50.32 19.83 33.14
CA GLY A 245 50.44 20.19 31.72
C GLY A 245 50.40 18.95 30.81
N VAL A 246 51.16 17.90 31.18
CA VAL A 246 51.16 16.65 30.43
C VAL A 246 49.77 15.97 30.47
N LEU A 247 49.13 15.92 31.63
CA LEU A 247 47.79 15.35 31.77
C LEU A 247 46.76 16.08 30.87
N VAL A 248 46.76 17.42 30.88
CA VAL A 248 45.89 18.24 30.04
C VAL A 248 46.15 17.96 28.54
N ILE A 249 47.45 17.84 28.16
CA ILE A 249 47.78 17.48 26.77
C ILE A 249 47.25 16.09 26.43
N VAL A 250 47.38 15.09 27.29
CA VAL A 250 46.84 13.75 27.07
C VAL A 250 45.32 13.78 26.96
N MET A 251 44.66 14.53 27.82
CA MET A 251 43.19 14.73 27.74
C MET A 251 42.76 15.37 26.41
N ILE A 252 43.46 16.42 25.96
CA ILE A 252 43.22 17.06 24.67
C ILE A 252 43.44 16.09 23.52
N LEU A 253 44.57 15.36 23.53
CA LEU A 253 44.90 14.35 22.51
C LEU A 253 43.84 13.24 22.46
N THR A 254 43.36 12.79 23.61
CA THR A 254 42.26 11.81 23.69
C THR A 254 41.00 12.34 23.01
N LYS A 255 40.66 13.61 23.25
CA LYS A 255 39.47 14.24 22.59
C LYS A 255 39.69 14.41 21.10
N ILE A 256 40.87 14.84 20.66
CA ILE A 256 41.22 14.95 19.23
C ILE A 256 41.10 13.58 18.55
N LEU A 257 41.61 12.53 19.20
CA LEU A 257 41.54 11.18 18.66
C LEU A 257 40.12 10.67 18.54
N ILE A 258 39.26 10.92 19.55
CA ILE A 258 37.84 10.59 19.51
C ILE A 258 37.18 11.29 18.33
N GLN A 259 37.44 12.59 18.11
CA GLN A 259 36.87 13.34 16.98
C GLN A 259 37.41 12.84 15.64
N GLY A 260 38.67 12.52 15.54
CA GLY A 260 39.31 11.94 14.34
C GLY A 260 38.68 10.61 13.94
N VAL A 261 38.47 9.70 14.91
CA VAL A 261 37.77 8.43 14.70
C VAL A 261 36.33 8.67 14.31
N GLY A 262 35.68 9.65 14.94
CA GLY A 262 34.29 10.04 14.60
C GLY A 262 34.14 10.57 13.16
N ILE A 263 35.11 11.35 12.68
CA ILE A 263 35.15 11.82 11.28
C ILE A 263 35.25 10.64 10.31
N LEU A 264 36.17 9.71 10.58
CA LEU A 264 36.35 8.50 9.76
C LEU A 264 35.07 7.67 9.72
N GLN A 265 34.43 7.47 10.87
CA GLN A 265 33.14 6.78 10.99
C GLN A 265 32.06 7.48 10.19
N GLY A 266 31.90 8.81 10.35
CA GLY A 266 30.94 9.61 9.62
C GLY A 266 31.13 9.54 8.10
N ALA A 267 32.38 9.59 7.63
CA ALA A 267 32.72 9.45 6.21
C ALA A 267 32.34 8.07 5.64
N LEU A 268 32.56 7.00 6.40
CA LEU A 268 32.17 5.65 6.00
C LEU A 268 30.63 5.51 5.95
N THR A 269 29.94 6.02 6.96
CA THR A 269 28.47 6.03 7.00
C THR A 269 27.88 6.81 5.83
N ALA A 270 28.39 8.01 5.56
CA ALA A 270 27.94 8.86 4.45
C ALA A 270 28.13 8.21 3.07
N ARG A 271 29.06 7.26 2.94
CA ARG A 271 29.27 6.51 1.69
C ARG A 271 28.38 5.28 1.57
N ILE A 272 28.21 4.53 2.65
CA ILE A 272 27.49 3.25 2.62
C ILE A 272 25.98 3.46 2.61
N ALA A 273 25.45 4.38 3.44
CA ALA A 273 24.02 4.57 3.62
C ALA A 273 23.29 4.89 2.31
N PRO A 274 23.68 5.93 1.55
CA PRO A 274 22.98 6.29 0.30
C PRO A 274 23.05 5.17 -0.76
N GLU A 275 24.18 4.45 -0.80
CA GLU A 275 24.35 3.38 -1.80
C GLU A 275 23.47 2.17 -1.51
N VAL A 276 23.35 1.75 -0.26
CA VAL A 276 22.44 0.67 0.16
C VAL A 276 20.98 1.09 -0.08
N VAL A 277 20.60 2.29 0.34
CA VAL A 277 19.27 2.86 0.12
C VAL A 277 18.94 2.90 -1.37
N GLY A 278 19.87 3.44 -2.18
CA GLY A 278 19.69 3.52 -3.63
C GLY A 278 19.46 2.16 -4.28
N ARG A 279 20.24 1.14 -3.89
CA ARG A 279 20.04 -0.24 -4.36
C ARG A 279 18.68 -0.81 -3.96
N MET A 280 18.27 -0.59 -2.70
CA MET A 280 16.97 -1.06 -2.23
C MET A 280 15.82 -0.37 -2.98
N LYS A 281 15.87 0.96 -3.12
CA LYS A 281 14.87 1.75 -3.88
C LYS A 281 14.79 1.30 -5.33
N SER A 282 15.94 1.11 -5.99
CA SER A 282 16.01 0.64 -7.38
C SER A 282 15.40 -0.74 -7.56
N GLN A 283 15.68 -1.69 -6.64
CA GLN A 283 15.10 -3.03 -6.72
C GLN A 283 13.59 -3.05 -6.48
N VAL A 284 13.09 -2.26 -5.52
CA VAL A 284 11.64 -2.14 -5.30
C VAL A 284 10.98 -1.58 -6.55
N PHE A 285 11.56 -0.51 -7.13
CA PHE A 285 11.02 0.14 -8.32
C PHE A 285 11.06 -0.79 -9.55
N ASP A 286 12.17 -1.51 -9.78
CA ASP A 286 12.30 -2.50 -10.84
C ASP A 286 11.27 -3.63 -10.71
N SER A 287 11.07 -4.11 -9.47
CA SER A 287 10.04 -5.12 -9.20
C SER A 287 8.64 -4.59 -9.46
N MET A 288 8.35 -3.33 -9.07
CA MET A 288 7.07 -2.69 -9.37
C MET A 288 6.82 -2.60 -10.88
N GLY A 289 7.84 -2.23 -11.66
CA GLY A 289 7.72 -2.14 -13.11
C GLY A 289 7.36 -3.47 -13.80
N LYS A 290 7.62 -4.61 -13.16
CA LYS A 290 7.28 -5.96 -13.64
C LYS A 290 5.90 -6.44 -13.23
N LEU A 291 5.21 -5.72 -12.32
CA LEU A 291 3.89 -6.13 -11.83
C LEU A 291 2.78 -5.80 -12.83
N SER A 292 1.70 -6.58 -12.77
CA SER A 292 0.50 -6.38 -13.59
C SER A 292 -0.26 -5.12 -13.19
N ILE A 293 -1.03 -4.55 -14.11
CA ILE A 293 -1.85 -3.35 -13.88
C ILE A 293 -2.82 -3.51 -12.70
N SER A 294 -3.33 -4.72 -12.47
CA SER A 294 -4.19 -5.07 -11.34
C SER A 294 -3.58 -4.75 -9.96
N PHE A 295 -2.25 -4.80 -9.84
CA PHE A 295 -1.54 -4.42 -8.63
C PHE A 295 -1.69 -2.92 -8.31
N PHE A 296 -1.68 -2.08 -9.33
CA PHE A 296 -1.77 -0.62 -9.20
C PHE A 296 -3.22 -0.16 -9.01
N THR A 297 -4.18 -0.77 -9.71
CA THR A 297 -5.60 -0.39 -9.61
C THR A 297 -6.22 -0.73 -8.25
N LYS A 298 -5.71 -1.77 -7.57
CA LYS A 298 -6.16 -2.17 -6.23
C LYS A 298 -5.54 -1.36 -5.10
N ARG A 299 -4.54 -0.48 -5.35
CA ARG A 299 -3.75 0.23 -4.34
C ARG A 299 -3.66 1.72 -4.60
N GLN A 300 -3.59 2.49 -3.52
CA GLN A 300 -3.36 3.94 -3.62
C GLN A 300 -1.90 4.22 -3.97
N THR A 301 -1.66 5.04 -4.98
CA THR A 301 -0.32 5.41 -5.48
C THR A 301 0.55 6.02 -4.37
N GLY A 302 -0.01 6.88 -3.51
CA GLY A 302 0.73 7.47 -2.38
C GLY A 302 1.29 6.44 -1.41
N GLY A 303 0.54 5.34 -1.15
CA GLY A 303 1.02 4.25 -0.31
C GLY A 303 2.17 3.46 -0.94
N LEU A 304 2.23 3.38 -2.27
CA LEU A 304 3.35 2.76 -2.97
C LEU A 304 4.60 3.64 -2.96
N MET A 305 4.44 4.96 -3.12
CA MET A 305 5.55 5.92 -3.02
C MET A 305 6.24 5.86 -1.66
N THR A 306 5.47 5.86 -0.56
CA THR A 306 6.01 5.70 0.81
C THR A 306 6.84 4.41 0.95
N ARG A 307 6.44 3.31 0.32
CA ARG A 307 7.19 2.04 0.38
C ARG A 307 8.52 2.10 -0.37
N VAL A 308 8.59 2.84 -1.47
CA VAL A 308 9.83 3.02 -2.22
C VAL A 308 10.78 3.99 -1.51
N SER A 309 10.25 5.06 -0.92
CA SER A 309 11.00 6.17 -0.34
C SER A 309 11.31 5.92 1.14
N ASP A 310 10.30 6.03 1.99
CA ASP A 310 10.48 6.12 3.44
C ASP A 310 10.84 4.77 4.09
N ASP A 311 10.25 3.67 3.57
CA ASP A 311 10.53 2.33 4.12
C ASP A 311 11.99 1.92 3.90
N ALA A 312 12.60 2.29 2.76
CA ALA A 312 14.01 2.00 2.49
C ALA A 312 14.94 2.79 3.42
N ASP A 313 14.61 4.06 3.69
CA ASP A 313 15.38 4.92 4.59
C ASP A 313 15.31 4.41 6.03
N GLU A 314 14.14 3.99 6.50
CA GLU A 314 13.94 3.42 7.85
C GLU A 314 14.73 2.13 8.05
N VAL A 315 14.73 1.23 7.06
CA VAL A 315 15.51 -0.02 7.11
C VAL A 315 17.00 0.29 7.15
N SER A 316 17.46 1.16 6.26
CA SER A 316 18.89 1.50 6.18
C SER A 316 19.39 2.16 7.46
N SER A 317 18.65 3.12 8.02
CA SER A 317 19.06 3.79 9.25
C SER A 317 19.18 2.83 10.43
N PHE A 318 18.26 1.86 10.55
CA PHE A 318 18.37 0.84 11.60
C PHE A 318 19.62 -0.03 11.45
N PHE A 319 19.98 -0.42 10.23
CA PHE A 319 21.12 -1.30 9.99
C PHE A 319 22.47 -0.56 10.11
N ILE A 320 22.53 0.71 9.71
CA ILE A 320 23.76 1.51 9.72
C ILE A 320 24.04 2.10 11.10
N ASP A 321 22.99 2.58 11.78
CA ASP A 321 23.12 3.21 13.09
C ASP A 321 22.62 2.29 14.22
N GLY A 322 21.41 1.71 14.09
CA GLY A 322 20.75 0.97 15.16
C GLY A 322 21.52 -0.25 15.62
N ILE A 323 21.95 -1.11 14.70
CA ILE A 323 22.68 -2.35 15.06
C ILE A 323 24.07 -2.07 15.64
N PRO A 324 24.92 -1.23 15.03
CA PRO A 324 26.20 -0.89 15.63
C PRO A 324 26.06 -0.24 17.00
N TYR A 325 25.17 0.76 17.13
CA TYR A 325 24.91 1.39 18.43
C TYR A 325 24.40 0.40 19.49
N PHE A 326 23.63 -0.62 19.11
CA PHE A 326 23.20 -1.66 20.04
C PHE A 326 24.41 -2.41 20.65
N PHE A 327 25.31 -2.90 19.81
CA PHE A 327 26.49 -3.64 20.28
C PHE A 327 27.44 -2.75 21.06
N ILE A 328 27.63 -1.49 20.63
CA ILE A 328 28.49 -0.52 21.32
C ILE A 328 27.94 -0.20 22.70
N ASN A 329 26.66 0.10 22.81
CA ASN A 329 26.05 0.44 24.09
C ASN A 329 26.07 -0.74 25.05
N ILE A 330 25.84 -1.98 24.58
CA ILE A 330 26.04 -3.18 25.42
C ILE A 330 27.52 -3.32 25.84
N GLY A 331 28.44 -3.16 24.89
CA GLY A 331 29.86 -3.20 25.16
C GLY A 331 30.30 -2.14 26.18
N THR A 332 29.80 -0.92 26.04
CA THR A 332 30.06 0.18 26.98
C THR A 332 29.51 -0.13 28.37
N ILE A 333 28.27 -0.63 28.48
CA ILE A 333 27.71 -1.03 29.78
C ILE A 333 28.59 -2.09 30.44
N ILE A 334 28.92 -3.17 29.72
CA ILE A 334 29.72 -4.26 30.27
C ILE A 334 31.10 -3.74 30.67
N ALA A 335 31.81 -3.01 29.79
CA ALA A 335 33.15 -2.52 30.06
C ALA A 335 33.20 -1.52 31.24
N THR A 336 32.21 -0.60 31.28
CA THR A 336 32.09 0.34 32.42
C THR A 336 31.86 -0.43 33.73
N CYS A 337 30.93 -1.39 33.75
CA CYS A 337 30.70 -2.22 34.94
C CYS A 337 31.94 -2.98 35.36
N VAL A 338 32.66 -3.61 34.42
CA VAL A 338 33.93 -4.35 34.73
C VAL A 338 34.98 -3.42 35.33
N ILE A 339 35.19 -2.24 34.74
CA ILE A 339 36.14 -1.26 35.26
C ILE A 339 35.75 -0.80 36.67
N MET A 340 34.46 -0.51 36.90
CA MET A 340 33.96 -0.12 38.21
C MET A 340 34.20 -1.21 39.26
N PHE A 341 33.96 -2.49 38.91
CA PHE A 341 34.27 -3.62 39.81
C PHE A 341 35.75 -3.79 40.11
N ILE A 342 36.62 -3.54 39.15
CA ILE A 342 38.10 -3.59 39.38
C ILE A 342 38.56 -2.45 40.28
N LEU A 343 37.98 -1.26 40.15
CA LEU A 343 38.36 -0.09 40.95
C LEU A 343 37.84 -0.16 42.38
N ASN A 344 36.55 -0.42 42.58
CA ASN A 344 35.98 -0.63 43.91
C ASN A 344 34.65 -1.45 43.79
N PRO A 345 34.64 -2.72 44.28
CA PRO A 345 33.48 -3.60 44.13
C PRO A 345 32.24 -3.15 44.93
N VAL A 346 32.42 -2.45 46.05
CA VAL A 346 31.33 -1.99 46.90
C VAL A 346 30.54 -0.87 46.19
N LEU A 347 31.26 0.14 45.69
CA LEU A 347 30.66 1.22 44.92
C LEU A 347 30.10 0.73 43.58
N ALA A 348 30.76 -0.24 42.94
CA ALA A 348 30.27 -0.84 41.71
C ALA A 348 28.90 -1.53 41.94
N LEU A 349 28.78 -2.33 43.02
CA LEU A 349 27.52 -2.98 43.37
C LEU A 349 26.42 -1.95 43.65
N ALA A 350 26.72 -0.90 44.42
CA ALA A 350 25.81 0.20 44.70
C ALA A 350 25.33 0.89 43.43
N SER A 351 26.20 1.09 42.45
CA SER A 351 25.92 1.70 41.15
C SER A 351 25.02 0.82 40.25
N ILE A 352 25.11 -0.51 40.37
CA ILE A 352 24.41 -1.45 39.48
C ILE A 352 23.06 -1.87 40.07
N VAL A 353 22.89 -1.82 41.39
CA VAL A 353 21.71 -2.37 42.09
C VAL A 353 20.38 -1.77 41.61
N LEU A 354 20.35 -0.53 41.14
CA LEU A 354 19.16 0.14 40.62
C LEU A 354 18.92 -0.06 39.11
N MET A 355 19.89 -0.61 38.36
CA MET A 355 19.71 -0.87 36.92
C MET A 355 18.54 -1.83 36.63
N PRO A 356 18.34 -2.96 37.35
CA PRO A 356 17.17 -3.80 37.15
C PRO A 356 15.85 -3.07 37.42
N VAL A 357 15.84 -2.09 38.34
CA VAL A 357 14.67 -1.27 38.63
C VAL A 357 14.34 -0.38 37.44
N LEU A 358 15.33 0.30 36.85
CA LEU A 358 15.17 1.09 35.62
C LEU A 358 14.62 0.26 34.47
N PHE A 359 15.19 -0.94 34.28
CA PHE A 359 14.74 -1.86 33.24
C PHE A 359 13.29 -2.32 33.46
N THR A 360 12.91 -2.63 34.70
CA THR A 360 11.55 -3.06 35.05
C THR A 360 10.53 -1.95 34.83
N ILE A 361 10.88 -0.70 35.18
CA ILE A 361 10.02 0.47 34.95
C ILE A 361 9.85 0.69 33.43
N SER A 362 10.94 0.68 32.69
CA SER A 362 10.90 0.80 31.21
C SER A 362 10.01 -0.30 30.61
N TYR A 363 10.19 -1.54 31.01
CA TYR A 363 9.41 -2.68 30.51
C TYR A 363 7.90 -2.54 30.81
N ARG A 364 7.51 -2.02 31.97
CA ARG A 364 6.09 -1.84 32.35
C ARG A 364 5.44 -0.59 31.75
N MET A 365 6.18 0.49 31.61
CA MET A 365 5.63 1.77 31.14
C MET A 365 5.61 1.87 29.62
N MET A 366 6.59 1.29 28.92
CA MET A 366 6.74 1.39 27.48
C MET A 366 5.51 0.89 26.66
N PRO A 367 4.82 -0.23 27.00
CA PRO A 367 3.63 -0.65 26.26
C PRO A 367 2.48 0.36 26.30
N ARG A 368 2.31 1.08 27.43
CA ARG A 368 1.30 2.14 27.53
C ARG A 368 1.67 3.35 26.69
N LEU A 369 2.94 3.75 26.70
CA LEU A 369 3.45 4.83 25.86
C LEU A 369 3.22 4.50 24.37
N TRP A 370 3.45 3.26 23.96
CA TRP A 370 3.18 2.81 22.59
C TRP A 370 1.70 2.89 22.22
N HIS A 371 0.80 2.64 23.15
CA HIS A 371 -0.63 2.82 22.92
C HIS A 371 -0.97 4.29 22.59
N TYR A 372 -0.40 5.24 23.35
CA TYR A 372 -0.60 6.68 23.11
C TYR A 372 0.02 7.12 21.77
N TYR A 373 1.23 6.66 21.43
CA TYR A 373 1.82 6.90 20.11
C TYR A 373 0.94 6.33 18.98
N GLY A 374 0.35 5.17 19.17
CA GLY A 374 -0.60 4.57 18.23
C GLY A 374 -1.87 5.42 18.05
N LYS A 375 -2.41 6.01 19.15
CA LYS A 375 -3.55 6.94 19.12
C LYS A 375 -3.19 8.19 18.31
N ARG A 376 -2.05 8.83 18.60
CA ARG A 376 -1.52 9.98 17.88
C ARG A 376 -1.36 9.69 16.39
N HIS A 377 -0.75 8.57 16.04
CA HIS A 377 -0.53 8.20 14.64
C HIS A 377 -1.85 7.99 13.86
N ARG A 378 -2.89 7.43 14.52
CA ARG A 378 -4.23 7.32 13.91
C ARG A 378 -4.88 8.68 13.72
N ALA A 379 -4.75 9.59 14.69
CA ALA A 379 -5.28 10.95 14.58
C ALA A 379 -4.61 11.73 13.44
N ASN A 380 -3.29 11.68 13.33
CA ASN A 380 -2.52 12.32 12.25
C ASN A 380 -2.90 11.77 10.87
N ARG A 381 -3.06 10.45 10.72
CA ARG A 381 -3.50 9.86 9.44
C ARG A 381 -4.88 10.38 9.01
N ARG A 382 -5.82 10.52 9.94
CA ARG A 382 -7.15 11.07 9.64
C ARG A 382 -7.07 12.54 9.21
N LEU A 383 -6.26 13.34 9.90
CA LEU A 383 -6.03 14.74 9.55
C LEU A 383 -5.43 14.86 8.15
N ASN A 384 -4.39 14.10 7.85
CA ASN A 384 -3.73 14.09 6.55
C ASN A 384 -4.68 13.65 5.42
N SER A 385 -5.52 12.63 5.67
CA SER A 385 -6.54 12.20 4.71
C SER A 385 -7.53 13.33 4.43
N GLN A 386 -8.02 14.01 5.46
CA GLN A 386 -8.94 15.13 5.32
C GLN A 386 -8.31 16.32 4.61
N MET A 387 -7.05 16.66 4.92
CA MET A 387 -6.31 17.70 4.19
C MET A 387 -6.21 17.37 2.69
N ASN A 388 -5.87 16.12 2.37
CA ASN A 388 -5.79 15.69 0.98
C ASN A 388 -7.16 15.74 0.26
N GLU A 389 -8.24 15.35 0.95
CA GLU A 389 -9.61 15.50 0.42
C GLU A 389 -9.94 16.97 0.13
N ASN A 390 -9.64 17.88 1.07
CA ASN A 390 -9.95 19.32 0.93
C ASN A 390 -9.10 19.97 -0.17
N LEU A 391 -7.82 19.60 -0.30
CA LEU A 391 -6.95 20.12 -1.36
C LEU A 391 -7.38 19.62 -2.74
N THR A 392 -7.70 18.32 -2.85
CA THR A 392 -8.17 17.72 -4.10
C THR A 392 -9.54 18.27 -4.49
N GLY A 393 -10.44 18.44 -3.50
CA GLY A 393 -11.79 18.99 -3.67
C GLY A 393 -11.89 20.52 -3.56
N ALA A 394 -10.78 21.27 -3.54
CA ALA A 394 -10.79 22.70 -3.26
C ALA A 394 -11.71 23.50 -4.20
N ARG A 395 -11.79 23.11 -5.48
CA ARG A 395 -12.71 23.71 -6.44
C ARG A 395 -14.19 23.54 -6.03
N VAL A 396 -14.55 22.37 -5.51
CA VAL A 396 -15.92 22.10 -5.04
C VAL A 396 -16.22 22.93 -3.79
N VAL A 397 -15.30 22.95 -2.81
CA VAL A 397 -15.43 23.74 -1.59
C VAL A 397 -15.67 25.20 -1.95
N LYS A 398 -14.85 25.76 -2.88
CA LYS A 398 -14.97 27.15 -3.36
C LYS A 398 -16.27 27.40 -4.13
N ALA A 399 -16.67 26.48 -5.01
CA ALA A 399 -17.89 26.65 -5.81
C ALA A 399 -19.16 26.67 -4.97
N PHE A 400 -19.18 25.95 -3.84
CA PHE A 400 -20.32 25.89 -2.93
C PHE A 400 -20.20 26.82 -1.70
N GLY A 401 -19.10 27.58 -1.56
CA GLY A 401 -18.89 28.50 -0.43
C GLY A 401 -18.80 27.81 0.92
N GLN A 402 -18.27 26.56 0.96
CA GLN A 402 -18.24 25.74 2.17
C GLN A 402 -16.91 25.80 2.96
N GLU A 403 -16.14 26.89 2.79
CA GLU A 403 -14.84 27.07 3.43
C GLU A 403 -14.93 27.03 4.97
N GLU A 404 -15.96 27.67 5.52
CA GLU A 404 -16.15 27.70 6.98
C GLU A 404 -16.49 26.32 7.54
N GLN A 405 -17.33 25.55 6.83
CA GLN A 405 -17.68 24.19 7.22
C GLN A 405 -16.45 23.28 7.20
N GLU A 406 -15.63 23.35 6.15
CA GLU A 406 -14.41 22.56 6.05
C GLU A 406 -13.33 23.01 7.06
N MET A 407 -13.24 24.29 7.37
CA MET A 407 -12.37 24.80 8.44
C MET A 407 -12.80 24.26 9.80
N ASN A 408 -14.10 24.24 10.09
CA ASN A 408 -14.64 23.67 11.33
C ASN A 408 -14.36 22.16 11.43
N ARG A 409 -14.47 21.44 10.32
CA ARG A 409 -14.16 20.01 10.22
C ARG A 409 -12.67 19.74 10.44
N PHE A 410 -11.81 20.55 9.83
CA PHE A 410 -10.36 20.51 10.04
C PHE A 410 -10.00 20.81 11.50
N SER A 411 -10.56 21.86 12.09
CA SER A 411 -10.32 22.26 13.49
C SER A 411 -10.66 21.11 14.47
N LYS A 412 -11.79 20.41 14.26
CA LYS A 412 -12.16 19.24 15.06
C LYS A 412 -11.14 18.10 14.94
N SER A 413 -10.63 17.85 13.75
CA SER A 413 -9.63 16.81 13.51
C SER A 413 -8.28 17.21 14.09
N ASN A 414 -7.89 18.48 13.95
CA ASN A 414 -6.66 19.04 14.52
C ASN A 414 -6.67 19.04 16.05
N THR A 415 -7.82 19.35 16.66
CA THR A 415 -8.02 19.23 18.11
C THR A 415 -7.79 17.80 18.60
N ARG A 416 -8.26 16.78 17.87
CA ARG A 416 -7.98 15.38 18.20
C ARG A 416 -6.50 15.02 18.12
N VAL A 417 -5.77 15.60 17.16
CA VAL A 417 -4.30 15.44 17.07
C VAL A 417 -3.65 16.09 18.28
N ARG A 418 -4.02 17.37 18.60
CA ARG A 418 -3.52 18.08 19.77
C ARG A 418 -3.74 17.26 21.06
N ASP A 419 -4.95 16.76 21.27
CA ASP A 419 -5.29 16.00 22.48
C ASP A 419 -4.47 14.70 22.57
N ALA A 420 -4.27 14.03 21.42
CA ALA A 420 -3.42 12.85 21.36
C ALA A 420 -1.92 13.16 21.58
N GLU A 421 -1.43 14.33 21.13
CA GLU A 421 -0.06 14.81 21.43
C GLU A 421 0.10 15.13 22.91
N VAL A 422 -0.89 15.80 23.51
CA VAL A 422 -0.89 16.12 24.96
C VAL A 422 -0.88 14.83 25.79
N ASP A 423 -1.67 13.80 25.39
CA ASP A 423 -1.66 12.50 26.07
C ASP A 423 -0.26 11.85 26.01
N VAL A 424 0.39 11.89 24.84
CA VAL A 424 1.76 11.39 24.64
C VAL A 424 2.72 12.16 25.52
N ALA A 425 2.72 13.51 25.43
CA ALA A 425 3.62 14.37 26.17
C ALA A 425 3.50 14.19 27.69
N ASN A 426 2.28 14.17 28.21
CA ASN A 426 2.03 13.98 29.65
C ASN A 426 2.56 12.62 30.15
N TYR A 427 2.36 11.57 29.36
CA TYR A 427 2.84 10.24 29.76
C TYR A 427 4.36 10.12 29.59
N ASP A 428 4.92 10.66 28.54
CA ASP A 428 6.38 10.67 28.27
C ASP A 428 7.11 11.50 29.34
N CYS A 429 6.58 12.68 29.73
CA CYS A 429 7.12 13.48 30.82
C CYS A 429 7.12 12.72 32.15
N ARG A 430 6.05 12.00 32.49
CA ARG A 430 5.99 11.19 33.70
C ARG A 430 6.98 10.04 33.66
N PHE A 431 7.10 9.37 32.53
CA PHE A 431 8.09 8.31 32.32
C PHE A 431 9.52 8.86 32.48
N SER A 432 9.83 9.94 31.78
CA SER A 432 11.17 10.55 31.80
C SER A 432 11.53 11.10 33.18
N ALA A 433 10.58 11.78 33.85
CA ALA A 433 10.79 12.29 35.20
C ALA A 433 11.11 11.16 36.20
N LEU A 434 10.35 10.06 36.16
CA LEU A 434 10.62 8.91 37.03
C LEU A 434 11.95 8.23 36.68
N TYR A 435 12.24 8.09 35.40
CA TYR A 435 13.46 7.49 34.90
C TYR A 435 14.70 8.27 35.35
N TYR A 436 14.73 9.59 35.11
CA TYR A 436 15.83 10.46 35.50
C TYR A 436 15.95 10.61 37.02
N LEU A 437 14.83 10.63 37.76
CA LEU A 437 14.88 10.64 39.24
C LEU A 437 15.64 9.44 39.78
N ILE A 438 15.38 8.24 39.28
CA ILE A 438 16.07 7.02 39.72
C ILE A 438 17.53 7.04 39.32
N GLU A 439 17.83 7.56 38.13
CA GLU A 439 19.19 7.69 37.63
C GLU A 439 20.00 8.70 38.44
N ASP A 440 19.42 9.84 38.80
CA ASP A 440 20.04 10.82 39.68
C ASP A 440 20.21 10.28 41.10
N PHE A 441 19.20 9.52 41.60
CA PHE A 441 19.32 8.84 42.90
C PHE A 441 20.49 7.85 42.91
N LEU A 442 20.74 7.16 41.81
CA LEU A 442 21.92 6.28 41.67
C LEU A 442 23.22 7.08 41.82
N THR A 443 23.30 8.26 41.23
CA THR A 443 24.46 9.16 41.36
C THR A 443 24.60 9.64 42.82
N PHE A 444 23.50 10.05 43.47
CA PHE A 444 23.53 10.44 44.91
C PHE A 444 23.95 9.29 45.83
N LEU A 445 23.50 8.05 45.54
CA LEU A 445 23.90 6.87 46.33
C LEU A 445 25.42 6.65 46.25
N VAL A 446 25.99 6.80 45.07
CA VAL A 446 27.48 6.69 44.87
C VAL A 446 28.18 7.78 45.66
N TRP A 447 27.69 9.05 45.60
CA TRP A 447 28.27 10.15 46.37
C TRP A 447 28.15 9.92 47.85
N ALA A 448 27.00 9.50 48.39
CA ALA A 448 26.76 9.26 49.80
C ALA A 448 27.64 8.12 50.36
N LEU A 449 27.63 6.97 49.68
CA LEU A 449 28.46 5.83 50.09
C LEU A 449 29.94 6.09 49.93
N GLY A 450 30.38 6.68 48.81
CA GLY A 450 31.76 7.01 48.59
C GLY A 450 32.30 8.04 49.61
N SER A 451 31.52 9.09 49.87
CA SER A 451 31.90 10.07 50.91
C SER A 451 31.97 9.44 52.30
N ALA A 452 31.00 8.57 52.66
CA ALA A 452 31.03 7.84 53.92
C ALA A 452 32.26 6.94 54.05
N MET A 453 32.69 6.27 52.94
CA MET A 453 33.90 5.46 52.91
C MET A 453 35.17 6.32 53.12
N ILE A 454 35.22 7.50 52.50
CA ILE A 454 36.35 8.45 52.67
C ILE A 454 36.41 8.93 54.15
N ILE A 455 35.28 9.35 54.72
CA ILE A 455 35.18 9.84 56.10
C ILE A 455 35.54 8.73 57.10
N SER A 456 35.15 7.48 56.83
CA SER A 456 35.45 6.33 57.71
C SER A 456 36.92 5.86 57.64
N GLY A 457 37.75 6.51 56.83
CA GLY A 457 39.18 6.18 56.77
C GLY A 457 39.50 4.95 55.92
N SER A 458 38.61 4.55 55.00
CA SER A 458 38.95 3.51 54.01
C SER A 458 39.95 4.02 52.98
N ASP A 459 40.66 3.13 52.27
CA ASP A 459 41.65 3.45 51.22
C ASP A 459 41.02 4.13 49.95
N MET A 460 39.91 4.86 50.15
CA MET A 460 39.21 5.52 49.06
C MET A 460 39.58 7.00 48.99
N GLU A 461 40.09 7.44 47.84
CA GLU A 461 40.43 8.83 47.55
C GLU A 461 39.29 9.57 46.85
N LEU A 462 39.30 10.91 46.92
CA LEU A 462 38.25 11.76 46.32
C LEU A 462 38.20 11.61 44.80
N GLY A 463 39.33 11.52 44.14
CA GLY A 463 39.36 11.39 42.68
C GLY A 463 38.76 10.06 42.20
N LEU A 464 38.87 9.00 43.01
CA LEU A 464 38.18 7.75 42.70
C LEU A 464 36.65 7.94 42.77
N LEU A 465 36.10 8.68 43.72
CA LEU A 465 34.68 9.01 43.82
C LEU A 465 34.20 9.80 42.59
N ILE A 466 35.00 10.79 42.15
CA ILE A 466 34.71 11.58 40.94
C ILE A 466 34.71 10.69 39.69
N THR A 467 35.68 9.75 39.60
CA THR A 467 35.76 8.76 38.55
C THR A 467 34.51 7.90 38.48
N PHE A 468 34.02 7.40 39.61
CA PHE A 468 32.77 6.62 39.68
C PHE A 468 31.57 7.43 39.26
N SER A 469 31.45 8.67 39.70
CA SER A 469 30.38 9.59 39.26
C SER A 469 30.40 9.79 37.73
N GLY A 470 31.59 9.91 37.14
CA GLY A 470 31.79 9.97 35.69
C GLY A 470 31.34 8.69 34.96
N TYR A 471 31.64 7.53 35.48
CA TYR A 471 31.21 6.24 34.92
C TYR A 471 29.69 6.05 35.03
N VAL A 472 29.08 6.39 36.15
CA VAL A 472 27.62 6.38 36.31
C VAL A 472 26.96 7.29 35.25
N GLY A 473 27.53 8.49 35.05
CA GLY A 473 27.04 9.40 34.00
C GLY A 473 27.17 8.85 32.59
N GLN A 474 28.21 8.05 32.30
CA GLN A 474 28.38 7.38 31.00
C GLN A 474 27.36 6.27 30.75
N LEU A 475 26.76 5.66 31.76
CA LEU A 475 25.74 4.61 31.60
C LEU A 475 24.37 5.15 31.20
N LYS A 476 24.13 6.45 31.40
CA LYS A 476 22.82 7.09 31.11
C LYS A 476 22.36 6.84 29.67
N TRP A 477 23.14 7.27 28.71
CA TRP A 477 22.79 7.14 27.29
C TRP A 477 22.62 5.69 26.82
N PRO A 478 23.51 4.75 27.11
CA PRO A 478 23.35 3.34 26.77
C PRO A 478 22.06 2.71 27.34
N LEU A 479 21.71 3.02 28.58
CA LEU A 479 20.50 2.48 29.21
C LEU A 479 19.23 3.05 28.56
N GLU A 480 19.19 4.34 28.28
CA GLU A 480 18.09 4.98 27.57
C GLU A 480 17.95 4.40 26.14
N PHE A 481 19.05 4.23 25.43
CA PHE A 481 19.05 3.62 24.09
C PHE A 481 18.48 2.20 24.11
N MET A 482 18.82 1.36 25.09
CA MET A 482 18.30 0.01 25.23
C MET A 482 16.77 -0.01 25.34
N SER A 483 16.16 0.99 25.95
CA SER A 483 14.70 1.08 26.06
C SER A 483 14.02 1.39 24.70
N ARG A 484 14.71 2.02 23.77
CA ARG A 484 14.19 2.48 22.47
C ARG A 484 14.48 1.51 21.30
N ILE A 485 15.55 0.71 21.38
CA ILE A 485 16.03 -0.13 20.27
C ILE A 485 14.99 -1.14 19.77
N PHE A 486 14.20 -1.75 20.65
CA PHE A 486 13.17 -2.72 20.27
C PHE A 486 12.08 -2.11 19.37
N ARG A 487 11.74 -0.83 19.58
CA ARG A 487 10.80 -0.12 18.72
C ARG A 487 11.42 0.11 17.34
N TRP A 488 12.66 0.59 17.31
CA TRP A 488 13.38 0.85 16.05
C TRP A 488 13.54 -0.43 15.23
N TYR A 489 13.96 -1.52 15.88
CA TYR A 489 13.97 -2.85 15.26
C TYR A 489 12.63 -3.26 14.67
N THR A 490 11.54 -3.10 15.44
CA THR A 490 10.20 -3.49 14.98
C THR A 490 9.73 -2.62 13.81
N SER A 491 10.00 -1.32 13.84
CA SER A 491 9.71 -0.39 12.75
C SER A 491 10.46 -0.79 11.47
N ALA A 492 11.77 -0.96 11.56
CA ALA A 492 12.62 -1.36 10.44
C ALA A 492 12.20 -2.71 9.83
N MET A 493 11.87 -3.70 10.68
CA MET A 493 11.40 -5.01 10.17
C MET A 493 10.04 -4.92 9.47
N ASN A 494 9.12 -4.09 9.96
CA ASN A 494 7.85 -3.86 9.29
C ASN A 494 8.03 -3.13 7.94
N SER A 495 8.94 -2.16 7.88
CA SER A 495 9.29 -1.45 6.63
C SER A 495 9.96 -2.40 5.64
N ALA A 496 10.91 -3.21 6.07
CA ALA A 496 11.55 -4.24 5.25
C ALA A 496 10.52 -5.24 4.69
N GLN A 497 9.58 -5.67 5.53
CA GLN A 497 8.51 -6.57 5.09
C GLN A 497 7.69 -5.95 3.96
N ARG A 498 7.23 -4.69 4.11
CA ARG A 498 6.45 -4.01 3.07
C ARG A 498 7.20 -3.88 1.75
N MET A 499 8.51 -3.65 1.81
CA MET A 499 9.37 -3.62 0.61
C MET A 499 9.47 -5.01 -0.03
N PHE A 500 9.75 -6.05 0.76
CA PHE A 500 9.85 -7.41 0.24
C PHE A 500 8.52 -7.95 -0.28
N GLU A 501 7.39 -7.52 0.29
CA GLU A 501 6.08 -7.83 -0.27
C GLU A 501 5.91 -7.35 -1.72
N ILE A 502 6.51 -6.20 -2.08
CA ILE A 502 6.52 -5.72 -3.46
C ILE A 502 7.52 -6.53 -4.30
N MET A 503 8.74 -6.72 -3.79
CA MET A 503 9.79 -7.43 -4.51
C MET A 503 9.43 -8.89 -4.81
N ASP A 504 8.67 -9.53 -3.91
CA ASP A 504 8.25 -10.92 -4.03
C ASP A 504 6.85 -11.07 -4.65
N ALA A 505 6.21 -9.96 -5.01
CA ALA A 505 4.90 -10.01 -5.64
C ALA A 505 5.00 -10.69 -7.02
N VAL A 506 4.19 -11.71 -7.19
CA VAL A 506 4.09 -12.42 -8.45
C VAL A 506 3.08 -11.69 -9.33
N PRO A 507 3.46 -11.28 -10.56
CA PRO A 507 2.51 -10.66 -11.47
C PRO A 507 1.39 -11.63 -11.85
N GLU A 508 0.15 -11.14 -11.91
CA GLU A 508 -1.01 -11.94 -12.32
C GLU A 508 -0.88 -12.33 -13.80
N VAL A 509 -0.39 -11.39 -14.64
CA VAL A 509 -0.10 -11.64 -16.07
C VAL A 509 1.39 -11.91 -16.18
N LYS A 510 1.75 -13.13 -16.65
CA LYS A 510 3.14 -13.57 -16.80
C LYS A 510 3.48 -13.76 -18.26
N GLU A 511 4.71 -13.41 -18.66
CA GLU A 511 5.21 -13.77 -19.97
C GLU A 511 5.37 -15.29 -20.09
N SER A 512 5.08 -15.82 -21.28
CA SER A 512 5.31 -17.24 -21.55
C SER A 512 6.77 -17.61 -21.33
N PRO A 513 7.09 -18.79 -20.79
CA PRO A 513 8.49 -19.26 -20.72
C PRO A 513 9.16 -19.37 -22.09
N ASP A 514 8.37 -19.70 -23.13
CA ASP A 514 8.79 -19.76 -24.52
C ASP A 514 7.87 -18.85 -25.35
N PRO A 515 8.16 -17.53 -25.39
CA PRO A 515 7.29 -16.58 -26.06
C PRO A 515 7.47 -16.61 -27.57
N VAL A 516 6.35 -16.59 -28.29
CA VAL A 516 6.32 -16.42 -29.74
C VAL A 516 6.68 -14.97 -30.08
N ARG A 517 7.65 -14.80 -30.98
CA ARG A 517 8.17 -13.48 -31.41
C ARG A 517 8.11 -13.34 -32.92
N PRO A 518 6.94 -13.10 -33.52
CA PRO A 518 6.81 -12.94 -34.96
C PRO A 518 7.47 -11.63 -35.40
N GLU A 519 8.07 -11.64 -36.59
CA GLU A 519 8.69 -10.44 -37.20
C GLU A 519 7.63 -9.38 -37.51
N SER A 520 6.43 -9.79 -37.94
CA SER A 520 5.31 -8.90 -38.26
C SER A 520 3.98 -9.56 -37.87
N LEU A 521 2.99 -8.73 -37.53
CA LEU A 521 1.60 -9.14 -37.33
C LEU A 521 0.74 -8.64 -38.48
N ARG A 522 -0.29 -9.42 -38.84
CA ARG A 522 -1.36 -8.97 -39.76
C ARG A 522 -2.41 -8.15 -39.03
N GLY A 523 -2.68 -8.51 -37.78
CA GLY A 523 -3.62 -7.83 -36.89
C GLY A 523 -5.03 -8.42 -36.89
N GLU A 524 -5.22 -9.70 -37.30
CA GLU A 524 -6.50 -10.40 -37.10
C GLU A 524 -6.74 -10.65 -35.61
N ILE A 525 -7.94 -10.39 -35.12
CA ILE A 525 -8.31 -10.58 -33.72
C ILE A 525 -9.51 -11.53 -33.63
N GLU A 526 -9.41 -12.56 -32.77
CA GLU A 526 -10.51 -13.49 -32.51
C GLU A 526 -10.66 -13.75 -31.02
N LEU A 527 -11.86 -13.61 -30.49
CA LEU A 527 -12.23 -14.02 -29.14
C LEU A 527 -13.11 -15.26 -29.21
N LYS A 528 -12.80 -16.24 -28.34
CA LYS A 528 -13.54 -17.51 -28.23
C LYS A 528 -14.00 -17.74 -26.81
N ASN A 529 -15.32 -17.67 -26.58
CA ASN A 529 -16.01 -17.96 -25.31
C ASN A 529 -15.36 -17.27 -24.10
N VAL A 530 -15.00 -15.99 -24.26
CA VAL A 530 -14.25 -15.24 -23.24
C VAL A 530 -15.16 -14.85 -22.09
N THR A 531 -14.80 -15.32 -20.87
CA THR A 531 -15.41 -14.92 -19.61
C THR A 531 -14.33 -14.30 -18.73
N PHE A 532 -14.62 -13.11 -18.18
CA PHE A 532 -13.66 -12.39 -17.34
C PHE A 532 -14.35 -11.49 -16.31
N GLY A 533 -13.73 -11.38 -15.12
CA GLY A 533 -14.09 -10.44 -14.06
C GLY A 533 -12.88 -9.99 -13.27
N TYR A 534 -12.85 -8.71 -12.86
CA TYR A 534 -11.78 -8.14 -12.01
C TYR A 534 -11.77 -8.70 -10.59
N GLU A 535 -12.90 -9.19 -10.13
CA GLU A 535 -13.07 -9.85 -8.84
C GLU A 535 -13.58 -11.28 -9.06
N PRO A 536 -13.13 -12.23 -8.26
CA PRO A 536 -13.66 -13.58 -8.30
C PRO A 536 -15.20 -13.59 -8.15
N ASN A 537 -15.89 -14.41 -8.95
CA ASN A 537 -17.35 -14.53 -8.94
C ASN A 537 -18.17 -13.31 -9.38
N LYS A 538 -17.53 -12.29 -9.98
CA LYS A 538 -18.19 -11.14 -10.59
C LYS A 538 -17.79 -11.00 -12.06
N PRO A 539 -18.33 -11.83 -12.96
CA PRO A 539 -18.00 -11.72 -14.38
C PRO A 539 -18.51 -10.41 -14.95
N VAL A 540 -17.61 -9.68 -15.62
CA VAL A 540 -17.90 -8.46 -16.37
C VAL A 540 -18.16 -8.80 -17.83
N LEU A 541 -17.43 -9.76 -18.39
CA LEU A 541 -17.66 -10.35 -19.69
C LEU A 541 -18.10 -11.80 -19.50
N LYS A 542 -19.11 -12.24 -20.26
CA LYS A 542 -19.77 -13.54 -20.12
C LYS A 542 -19.90 -14.17 -21.50
N ASP A 543 -19.06 -15.17 -21.80
CA ASP A 543 -19.13 -15.94 -23.05
C ASP A 543 -19.10 -15.08 -24.33
N VAL A 544 -18.11 -14.18 -24.37
CA VAL A 544 -17.95 -13.25 -25.50
C VAL A 544 -17.16 -13.91 -26.62
N SER A 545 -17.75 -13.96 -27.83
CA SER A 545 -17.11 -14.50 -29.03
C SER A 545 -17.36 -13.58 -30.22
N PHE A 546 -16.30 -13.21 -30.94
CA PHE A 546 -16.35 -12.48 -32.22
C PHE A 546 -14.99 -12.54 -32.93
N LYS A 547 -14.99 -12.16 -34.20
CA LYS A 547 -13.78 -12.11 -35.03
C LYS A 547 -13.71 -10.79 -35.79
N VAL A 548 -12.50 -10.25 -35.94
CA VAL A 548 -12.20 -9.03 -36.72
C VAL A 548 -11.07 -9.37 -37.68
N GLY A 549 -11.27 -9.17 -38.95
CA GLY A 549 -10.26 -9.38 -39.98
C GLY A 549 -9.14 -8.32 -39.93
N ALA A 550 -7.99 -8.67 -40.50
CA ALA A 550 -6.88 -7.73 -40.60
C ALA A 550 -7.27 -6.50 -41.46
N GLY A 551 -7.06 -5.31 -40.92
CA GLY A 551 -7.41 -4.06 -41.59
C GLY A 551 -8.89 -3.63 -41.48
N GLU A 552 -9.71 -4.37 -40.73
CA GLU A 552 -11.11 -4.01 -40.46
C GLU A 552 -11.25 -3.03 -39.28
N VAL A 553 -12.34 -2.25 -39.33
CA VAL A 553 -12.72 -1.33 -38.27
C VAL A 553 -13.93 -1.91 -37.51
N LEU A 554 -13.72 -2.37 -36.28
CA LEU A 554 -14.78 -2.84 -35.40
C LEU A 554 -15.24 -1.71 -34.47
N GLY A 555 -16.52 -1.38 -34.52
CA GLY A 555 -17.17 -0.48 -33.55
C GLY A 555 -17.76 -1.28 -32.39
N ILE A 556 -17.44 -0.88 -31.14
CA ILE A 556 -17.94 -1.50 -29.91
C ILE A 556 -18.92 -0.54 -29.25
N VAL A 557 -20.20 -0.94 -29.19
CA VAL A 557 -21.30 -0.15 -28.65
C VAL A 557 -21.86 -0.82 -27.41
N GLY A 558 -22.41 -0.04 -26.49
CA GLY A 558 -23.07 -0.54 -25.29
C GLY A 558 -23.18 0.50 -24.19
N ARG A 559 -24.00 0.22 -23.19
CA ARG A 559 -24.19 1.11 -22.03
C ARG A 559 -22.91 1.29 -21.23
N SER A 560 -22.83 2.35 -20.41
CA SER A 560 -21.71 2.50 -19.46
C SER A 560 -21.68 1.29 -18.51
N GLY A 561 -20.50 0.73 -18.29
CA GLY A 561 -20.33 -0.47 -17.44
C GLY A 561 -20.62 -1.81 -18.12
N ALA A 562 -21.01 -1.86 -19.41
CA ALA A 562 -21.29 -3.10 -20.12
C ALA A 562 -20.09 -4.00 -20.39
N GLY A 563 -18.84 -3.52 -20.15
CA GLY A 563 -17.61 -4.30 -20.35
C GLY A 563 -16.74 -3.90 -21.53
N LYS A 564 -17.05 -2.79 -22.22
CA LYS A 564 -16.31 -2.33 -23.42
C LYS A 564 -14.80 -2.13 -23.15
N SER A 565 -14.43 -1.35 -22.15
CA SER A 565 -13.03 -1.11 -21.77
C SER A 565 -12.36 -2.38 -21.23
N THR A 566 -13.12 -3.29 -20.61
CA THR A 566 -12.62 -4.59 -20.18
C THR A 566 -12.18 -5.44 -21.38
N LEU A 567 -12.94 -5.41 -22.45
CA LEU A 567 -12.64 -6.14 -23.68
C LEU A 567 -11.29 -5.72 -24.27
N VAL A 568 -11.07 -4.41 -24.43
CA VAL A 568 -9.81 -3.90 -24.98
C VAL A 568 -8.61 -4.12 -24.06
N ASN A 569 -8.83 -4.13 -22.74
CA ASN A 569 -7.79 -4.50 -21.77
C ASN A 569 -7.34 -5.96 -21.92
N LEU A 570 -8.23 -6.88 -22.28
CA LEU A 570 -7.88 -8.28 -22.56
C LEU A 570 -7.14 -8.43 -23.88
N ILE A 571 -7.55 -7.71 -24.93
CA ILE A 571 -6.88 -7.73 -26.24
C ILE A 571 -5.46 -7.16 -26.12
N SER A 572 -5.27 -6.08 -25.34
CA SER A 572 -3.95 -5.50 -25.04
C SER A 572 -3.14 -6.35 -24.04
N ARG A 573 -3.69 -7.45 -23.56
CA ARG A 573 -3.09 -8.30 -22.52
C ARG A 573 -2.64 -7.51 -21.28
N LEU A 574 -3.43 -6.54 -20.84
CA LEU A 574 -3.27 -5.92 -19.52
C LEU A 574 -3.80 -6.83 -18.41
N TYR A 575 -4.72 -7.72 -18.77
CA TYR A 575 -5.26 -8.82 -17.96
C TYR A 575 -5.32 -10.09 -18.82
N ASP A 576 -5.24 -11.26 -18.20
CA ASP A 576 -5.47 -12.56 -18.84
C ASP A 576 -6.94 -12.99 -18.64
N THR A 577 -7.49 -13.73 -19.64
CA THR A 577 -8.84 -14.28 -19.58
C THR A 577 -8.99 -15.29 -18.42
N GLY A 578 -10.15 -15.29 -17.77
CA GLY A 578 -10.51 -16.34 -16.79
C GLY A 578 -10.88 -17.65 -17.49
N GLU A 579 -11.75 -17.55 -18.50
CA GLU A 579 -12.16 -18.66 -19.36
C GLU A 579 -12.12 -18.19 -20.82
N GLY A 580 -11.97 -19.12 -21.75
CA GLY A 580 -11.86 -18.82 -23.17
C GLY A 580 -10.51 -18.25 -23.58
N GLU A 581 -10.41 -17.82 -24.82
CA GLU A 581 -9.14 -17.41 -25.46
C GLU A 581 -9.29 -16.12 -26.25
N VAL A 582 -8.24 -15.29 -26.21
CA VAL A 582 -8.03 -14.16 -27.11
C VAL A 582 -6.89 -14.52 -28.04
N LEU A 583 -7.16 -14.50 -29.33
CA LEU A 583 -6.20 -14.84 -30.39
C LEU A 583 -5.87 -13.60 -31.19
N VAL A 584 -4.61 -13.43 -31.54
CA VAL A 584 -4.10 -12.46 -32.52
C VAL A 584 -3.38 -13.28 -33.60
N ASP A 585 -3.78 -13.10 -34.85
CA ASP A 585 -3.29 -13.90 -35.98
C ASP A 585 -3.33 -15.42 -35.72
N GLY A 586 -4.39 -15.89 -35.05
CA GLY A 586 -4.60 -17.30 -34.70
C GLY A 586 -3.75 -17.83 -33.55
N ILE A 587 -2.92 -16.99 -32.93
CA ILE A 587 -2.07 -17.34 -31.80
C ILE A 587 -2.65 -16.71 -30.53
N ASN A 588 -2.77 -17.51 -29.45
CA ASN A 588 -3.26 -17.01 -28.17
C ASN A 588 -2.32 -15.92 -27.63
N VAL A 589 -2.88 -14.77 -27.21
CA VAL A 589 -2.11 -13.62 -26.69
C VAL A 589 -1.21 -13.98 -25.51
N LYS A 590 -1.56 -15.03 -24.75
CA LYS A 590 -0.73 -15.54 -23.63
C LYS A 590 0.61 -16.12 -24.09
N ARG A 591 0.73 -16.51 -25.34
CA ARG A 591 1.96 -17.08 -25.91
C ARG A 591 2.89 -16.03 -26.52
N TYR A 592 2.42 -14.80 -26.76
CA TYR A 592 3.28 -13.73 -27.30
C TYR A 592 4.24 -13.21 -26.23
N GLY A 593 5.43 -12.75 -26.66
CA GLY A 593 6.28 -11.87 -25.88
C GLY A 593 5.59 -10.53 -25.62
N PHE A 594 5.76 -9.96 -24.43
CA PHE A 594 5.12 -8.68 -24.11
C PHE A 594 5.57 -7.55 -25.02
N LYS A 595 6.87 -7.50 -25.34
CA LYS A 595 7.44 -6.47 -26.18
C LYS A 595 6.86 -6.52 -27.61
N GLU A 596 6.77 -7.71 -28.17
CA GLU A 596 6.28 -7.95 -29.53
C GLU A 596 4.78 -7.63 -29.65
N LEU A 597 3.98 -8.07 -28.71
CA LEU A 597 2.54 -7.76 -28.71
C LEU A 597 2.31 -6.25 -28.55
N ARG A 598 2.91 -5.63 -27.53
CA ARG A 598 2.69 -4.20 -27.22
C ARG A 598 3.27 -3.25 -28.24
N LYS A 599 4.31 -3.65 -29.00
CA LYS A 599 4.82 -2.86 -30.12
C LYS A 599 3.78 -2.75 -31.24
N ASN A 600 2.95 -3.78 -31.41
CA ASN A 600 1.97 -3.86 -32.47
C ASN A 600 0.55 -3.45 -32.04
N VAL A 601 0.32 -3.14 -30.76
CA VAL A 601 -0.97 -2.68 -30.22
C VAL A 601 -0.78 -1.30 -29.61
N ALA A 602 -1.44 -0.28 -30.15
CA ALA A 602 -1.47 1.04 -29.53
C ALA A 602 -2.89 1.38 -29.07
N MET A 603 -2.97 2.15 -27.97
CA MET A 603 -4.24 2.62 -27.41
C MET A 603 -4.23 4.14 -27.29
N VAL A 604 -5.25 4.77 -27.82
CA VAL A 604 -5.59 6.19 -27.58
C VAL A 604 -6.70 6.19 -26.53
N SER A 605 -6.36 6.54 -25.29
CA SER A 605 -7.28 6.49 -24.15
C SER A 605 -8.11 7.78 -24.04
N GLN A 606 -9.27 7.69 -23.39
CA GLN A 606 -10.11 8.82 -23.03
C GLN A 606 -9.36 9.86 -22.17
N GLU A 607 -8.67 9.40 -21.13
CA GLU A 607 -7.82 10.24 -20.30
C GLU A 607 -6.36 10.12 -20.75
N THR A 608 -5.86 11.17 -21.41
CA THR A 608 -4.48 11.21 -21.89
C THR A 608 -3.53 11.65 -20.79
N TYR A 609 -2.58 10.76 -20.43
CA TYR A 609 -1.52 11.09 -19.49
C TYR A 609 -0.31 11.73 -20.21
N ILE A 610 0.15 12.87 -19.66
CA ILE A 610 1.35 13.58 -20.13
C ILE A 610 2.44 13.43 -19.06
N PHE A 611 3.56 12.86 -19.45
CA PHE A 611 4.73 12.74 -18.60
C PHE A 611 5.44 14.08 -18.44
N ALA A 612 6.10 14.27 -17.30
CA ALA A 612 7.00 15.41 -17.12
C ALA A 612 8.20 15.26 -18.04
N GLY A 613 8.36 16.20 -18.96
CA GLY A 613 9.41 16.19 -20.00
C GLY A 613 9.07 17.16 -21.12
N THR A 614 9.81 17.10 -22.23
CA THR A 614 9.54 17.90 -23.43
C THR A 614 8.35 17.36 -24.23
N VAL A 615 7.78 18.18 -25.08
CA VAL A 615 6.76 17.72 -26.06
C VAL A 615 7.32 16.60 -26.94
N ALA A 616 8.58 16.73 -27.41
CA ALA A 616 9.24 15.73 -28.22
C ALA A 616 9.37 14.39 -27.50
N GLU A 617 9.83 14.37 -26.23
CA GLU A 617 9.93 13.15 -25.40
C GLU A 617 8.56 12.51 -25.18
N ASN A 618 7.52 13.31 -25.00
CA ASN A 618 6.16 12.81 -24.87
C ASN A 618 5.64 12.16 -26.14
N ILE A 619 5.94 12.68 -27.32
CA ILE A 619 5.56 12.06 -28.61
C ILE A 619 6.40 10.80 -28.85
N ALA A 620 7.71 10.86 -28.58
CA ALA A 620 8.64 9.75 -28.78
C ALA A 620 8.49 8.62 -27.73
N TYR A 621 7.57 8.72 -26.78
CA TYR A 621 7.43 7.78 -25.67
C TYR A 621 7.34 6.30 -26.10
N ALA A 622 6.63 6.02 -27.20
CA ALA A 622 6.50 4.67 -27.75
C ALA A 622 7.72 4.21 -28.56
N ARG A 623 8.51 5.14 -29.08
CA ARG A 623 9.73 4.89 -29.89
C ARG A 623 10.81 5.95 -29.55
N PRO A 624 11.54 5.76 -28.42
CA PRO A 624 12.52 6.75 -27.93
C PRO A 624 13.68 7.04 -28.91
N GLU A 625 13.98 6.10 -29.80
CA GLU A 625 15.01 6.21 -30.84
C GLU A 625 14.55 6.98 -32.07
N ALA A 626 13.30 7.47 -32.11
CA ALA A 626 12.78 8.20 -33.27
C ALA A 626 13.55 9.50 -33.53
N THR A 627 13.82 9.79 -34.81
CA THR A 627 14.47 11.03 -35.21
C THR A 627 13.56 12.24 -35.01
N ARG A 628 14.15 13.42 -34.93
CA ARG A 628 13.37 14.68 -34.79
C ARG A 628 12.39 14.86 -35.95
N GLU A 629 12.77 14.46 -37.13
CA GLU A 629 11.94 14.54 -38.36
C GLU A 629 10.71 13.63 -38.24
N GLU A 630 10.90 12.38 -37.79
CA GLU A 630 9.80 11.44 -37.56
C GLU A 630 8.81 11.95 -36.51
N ILE A 631 9.32 12.57 -35.42
CA ILE A 631 8.52 13.18 -34.38
C ILE A 631 7.66 14.33 -34.93
N ILE A 632 8.28 15.21 -35.74
CA ILE A 632 7.57 16.32 -36.40
C ILE A 632 6.51 15.79 -37.37
N ASN A 633 6.85 14.81 -38.20
CA ASN A 633 5.93 14.19 -39.14
C ASN A 633 4.72 13.55 -38.41
N ALA A 634 4.96 12.85 -37.31
CA ALA A 634 3.87 12.31 -36.46
C ALA A 634 2.99 13.41 -35.89
N ALA A 635 3.57 14.52 -35.43
CA ALA A 635 2.84 15.66 -34.93
C ALA A 635 2.01 16.38 -35.98
N VAL A 636 2.54 16.53 -37.22
CA VAL A 636 1.80 17.09 -38.36
C VAL A 636 0.58 16.24 -38.67
N ARG A 637 0.76 14.92 -38.80
CA ARG A 637 -0.32 13.96 -39.09
C ARG A 637 -1.37 13.90 -37.96
N ALA A 638 -0.97 14.21 -36.71
CA ALA A 638 -1.86 14.32 -35.54
C ALA A 638 -2.48 15.71 -35.39
N SER A 639 -2.31 16.64 -36.35
CA SER A 639 -2.74 18.05 -36.26
C SER A 639 -2.22 18.74 -34.99
N ALA A 640 -1.05 18.30 -34.49
CA ALA A 640 -0.43 18.83 -33.28
C ALA A 640 0.65 19.89 -33.55
N HIS A 641 1.23 19.90 -34.75
CA HIS A 641 2.35 20.74 -35.12
C HIS A 641 2.11 22.23 -34.88
N ASP A 642 0.98 22.75 -35.31
CA ASP A 642 0.68 24.18 -35.28
C ASP A 642 0.61 24.76 -33.86
N PHE A 643 -0.03 24.02 -32.93
CA PHE A 643 -0.05 24.48 -31.53
C PHE A 643 1.30 24.28 -30.84
N ILE A 644 2.07 23.24 -31.20
CA ILE A 644 3.42 23.01 -30.68
C ILE A 644 4.34 24.18 -31.11
N CYS A 645 4.30 24.59 -32.36
CA CYS A 645 5.09 25.71 -32.86
C CYS A 645 4.75 27.06 -32.19
N LYS A 646 3.53 27.22 -31.69
CA LYS A 646 3.12 28.40 -30.89
C LYS A 646 3.62 28.36 -29.46
N MET A 647 4.20 27.27 -29.00
CA MET A 647 4.80 27.19 -27.66
C MET A 647 6.17 27.90 -27.62
N PRO A 648 6.59 28.44 -26.46
CA PRO A 648 7.81 29.26 -26.34
C PRO A 648 9.09 28.57 -26.86
N GLN A 649 9.20 27.24 -26.69
CA GLN A 649 10.34 26.41 -27.13
C GLN A 649 9.92 25.32 -28.11
N GLY A 650 8.71 25.45 -28.71
CA GLY A 650 8.18 24.44 -29.63
C GLY A 650 8.20 23.03 -29.06
N TYR A 651 8.81 22.10 -29.75
CA TYR A 651 8.94 20.69 -29.34
C TYR A 651 9.78 20.46 -28.08
N ASP A 652 10.63 21.42 -27.70
CA ASP A 652 11.48 21.35 -26.51
C ASP A 652 10.82 21.99 -25.30
N THR A 653 9.58 22.47 -25.45
CA THR A 653 8.78 23.01 -24.36
C THR A 653 8.52 21.92 -23.32
N LEU A 654 8.84 22.23 -22.06
CA LEU A 654 8.59 21.33 -20.93
C LEU A 654 7.11 21.35 -20.54
N ILE A 655 6.50 20.18 -20.53
CA ILE A 655 5.08 19.93 -20.20
C ILE A 655 4.94 18.87 -19.09
N GLY A 656 3.75 18.66 -18.57
CA GLY A 656 3.46 17.67 -17.53
C GLY A 656 3.38 18.28 -16.12
N ALA A 657 3.39 17.43 -15.09
CA ALA A 657 3.09 17.76 -13.71
C ALA A 657 3.73 19.07 -13.20
N SER A 658 2.90 20.03 -12.75
CA SER A 658 3.30 21.35 -12.21
C SER A 658 3.94 22.33 -13.21
N ARG A 659 3.93 22.00 -14.52
CA ARG A 659 4.41 22.88 -15.61
C ARG A 659 3.25 23.36 -16.48
N ARG A 660 3.49 23.75 -17.73
CA ARG A 660 2.43 24.22 -18.61
C ARG A 660 1.32 23.18 -18.74
N SER A 661 0.11 23.56 -18.32
CA SER A 661 -1.09 22.72 -18.48
C SER A 661 -1.57 22.81 -19.93
N LEU A 662 -1.69 21.66 -20.58
CA LEU A 662 -2.27 21.52 -21.91
C LEU A 662 -3.80 21.42 -21.79
N SER A 663 -4.51 21.93 -22.80
CA SER A 663 -5.95 21.68 -22.97
C SER A 663 -6.23 20.20 -23.22
N GLY A 664 -7.47 19.76 -23.04
CA GLY A 664 -7.89 18.38 -23.33
C GLY A 664 -7.56 17.96 -24.78
N GLY A 665 -7.86 18.82 -25.75
CA GLY A 665 -7.60 18.57 -27.16
C GLY A 665 -6.10 18.54 -27.51
N GLU A 666 -5.26 19.40 -26.88
CA GLU A 666 -3.81 19.36 -27.07
C GLU A 666 -3.20 18.06 -26.53
N LYS A 667 -3.62 17.61 -25.33
CA LYS A 667 -3.19 16.32 -24.76
C LYS A 667 -3.56 15.17 -25.69
N GLN A 668 -4.75 15.19 -26.24
CA GLN A 668 -5.26 14.14 -27.09
C GLN A 668 -4.51 14.06 -28.41
N ARG A 669 -4.21 15.20 -29.06
CA ARG A 669 -3.39 15.25 -30.27
C ARG A 669 -1.97 14.75 -30.03
N ILE A 670 -1.38 15.01 -28.85
CA ILE A 670 -0.08 14.38 -28.47
C ILE A 670 -0.22 12.86 -28.35
N SER A 671 -1.33 12.36 -27.78
CA SER A 671 -1.57 10.91 -27.68
C SER A 671 -1.74 10.25 -29.06
N ILE A 672 -2.42 10.93 -29.98
CA ILE A 672 -2.55 10.49 -31.36
C ILE A 672 -1.17 10.50 -32.06
N ALA A 673 -0.35 11.55 -31.85
CA ALA A 673 1.02 11.58 -32.37
C ALA A 673 1.88 10.42 -31.85
N ARG A 674 1.74 10.04 -30.56
CA ARG A 674 2.37 8.83 -30.00
C ARG A 674 1.96 7.56 -30.75
N ALA A 675 0.66 7.40 -31.01
CA ALA A 675 0.12 6.25 -31.73
C ALA A 675 0.56 6.22 -33.21
N ILE A 676 0.62 7.37 -33.88
CA ILE A 676 1.14 7.48 -35.25
C ILE A 676 2.62 7.09 -35.33
N LEU A 677 3.43 7.60 -34.38
CA LEU A 677 4.87 7.33 -34.35
C LEU A 677 5.16 5.85 -34.01
N ALA A 678 4.32 5.21 -33.21
CA ALA A 678 4.43 3.80 -32.88
C ALA A 678 4.17 2.87 -34.07
N ASP A 679 3.37 3.31 -35.05
CA ASP A 679 2.96 2.56 -36.26
C ASP A 679 2.43 1.14 -35.95
N PRO A 680 1.39 0.99 -35.09
CA PRO A 680 0.88 -0.31 -34.69
C PRO A 680 0.06 -0.98 -35.78
N LYS A 681 -0.06 -2.32 -35.75
CA LYS A 681 -1.00 -3.08 -36.58
C LYS A 681 -2.42 -3.12 -36.03
N ILE A 682 -2.56 -3.05 -34.71
CA ILE A 682 -3.83 -3.01 -34.01
C ILE A 682 -3.93 -1.68 -33.27
N LEU A 683 -5.00 -0.93 -33.54
CA LEU A 683 -5.26 0.36 -32.92
C LEU A 683 -6.53 0.27 -32.05
N ILE A 684 -6.45 0.72 -30.84
CA ILE A 684 -7.57 0.81 -29.90
C ILE A 684 -7.88 2.28 -29.65
N LEU A 685 -9.12 2.69 -29.95
CA LEU A 685 -9.62 4.04 -29.75
C LEU A 685 -10.69 4.00 -28.65
N ASP A 686 -10.37 4.52 -27.46
CA ASP A 686 -11.31 4.60 -26.35
C ASP A 686 -11.76 6.06 -26.18
N GLU A 687 -12.95 6.39 -26.70
CA GLU A 687 -13.62 7.69 -26.61
C GLU A 687 -12.75 8.92 -26.94
N ALA A 688 -12.07 8.86 -28.08
CA ALA A 688 -11.04 9.83 -28.47
C ALA A 688 -11.54 11.28 -28.74
N THR A 689 -12.82 11.64 -28.56
CA THR A 689 -13.35 12.98 -28.91
C THR A 689 -14.25 13.62 -27.83
N SER A 690 -14.31 13.10 -26.61
CA SER A 690 -15.15 13.63 -25.54
C SER A 690 -14.49 14.83 -24.84
N ALA A 691 -15.06 16.02 -24.94
CA ALA A 691 -14.67 17.25 -24.22
C ALA A 691 -13.74 18.24 -24.94
N VAL A 692 -13.84 18.32 -26.26
CA VAL A 692 -13.12 19.32 -27.08
C VAL A 692 -14.12 20.20 -27.87
N ASP A 693 -13.69 21.40 -28.25
CA ASP A 693 -14.44 22.29 -29.14
C ASP A 693 -14.61 21.69 -30.53
N THR A 694 -15.62 22.10 -31.28
CA THR A 694 -16.01 21.50 -32.56
C THR A 694 -14.88 21.56 -33.62
N GLU A 695 -14.10 22.64 -33.67
CA GLU A 695 -12.99 22.76 -34.62
C GLU A 695 -11.87 21.75 -34.29
N THR A 696 -11.51 21.65 -33.02
CA THR A 696 -10.51 20.68 -32.54
C THR A 696 -11.02 19.24 -32.71
N GLU A 697 -12.32 18.98 -32.50
CA GLU A 697 -12.94 17.67 -32.75
C GLU A 697 -12.79 17.23 -34.21
N LEU A 698 -13.01 18.14 -35.16
CA LEU A 698 -12.88 17.88 -36.58
C LEU A 698 -11.44 17.56 -36.98
N ALA A 699 -10.45 18.31 -36.46
CA ALA A 699 -9.03 18.05 -36.65
C ALA A 699 -8.58 16.70 -36.06
N ILE A 700 -9.09 16.35 -34.88
CA ILE A 700 -8.83 15.04 -34.24
C ILE A 700 -9.42 13.92 -35.10
N GLN A 701 -10.65 14.07 -35.57
CA GLN A 701 -11.33 13.06 -36.37
C GLN A 701 -10.59 12.80 -37.70
N GLN A 702 -10.17 13.85 -38.40
CA GLN A 702 -9.35 13.73 -39.62
C GLN A 702 -8.02 13.00 -39.34
N SER A 703 -7.38 13.29 -38.21
CA SER A 703 -6.12 12.63 -37.80
C SER A 703 -6.35 11.14 -37.48
N LEU A 704 -7.48 10.80 -36.85
CA LEU A 704 -7.87 9.42 -36.57
C LEU A 704 -8.16 8.65 -37.87
N GLU A 705 -8.92 9.21 -38.78
CA GLU A 705 -9.20 8.58 -40.09
C GLU A 705 -7.93 8.27 -40.88
N GLN A 706 -6.90 9.13 -40.80
CA GLN A 706 -5.61 8.85 -41.36
C GLN A 706 -4.85 7.75 -40.62
N LEU A 707 -4.98 7.68 -39.32
CA LEU A 707 -4.37 6.68 -38.48
C LEU A 707 -5.00 5.29 -38.65
N GLU A 708 -6.29 5.22 -38.96
CA GLU A 708 -7.05 3.97 -39.16
C GLU A 708 -6.63 3.22 -40.43
N LYS A 709 -6.18 3.92 -41.48
CA LYS A 709 -5.89 3.33 -42.77
C LYS A 709 -4.84 2.21 -42.69
N GLY A 710 -5.21 1.02 -43.17
CA GLY A 710 -4.34 -0.15 -43.21
C GLY A 710 -4.07 -0.82 -41.86
N ARG A 711 -4.84 -0.51 -40.84
CA ARG A 711 -4.73 -1.10 -39.50
C ARG A 711 -6.06 -1.73 -39.07
N THR A 712 -5.96 -2.72 -38.22
CA THR A 712 -7.15 -3.26 -37.53
C THR A 712 -7.50 -2.30 -36.40
N VAL A 713 -8.72 -1.79 -36.37
CA VAL A 713 -9.16 -0.77 -35.42
C VAL A 713 -10.26 -1.30 -34.53
N LEU A 714 -10.13 -1.10 -33.23
CA LEU A 714 -11.18 -1.33 -32.24
C LEU A 714 -11.62 0.04 -31.70
N SER A 715 -12.79 0.50 -32.09
CA SER A 715 -13.31 1.81 -31.69
C SER A 715 -14.42 1.67 -30.66
N ILE A 716 -14.17 2.16 -29.44
CA ILE A 716 -15.21 2.30 -28.40
C ILE A 716 -15.77 3.70 -28.51
N ALA A 717 -17.02 3.81 -28.94
CA ALA A 717 -17.62 5.12 -29.11
C ALA A 717 -18.74 5.37 -28.12
N HIS A 718 -18.73 6.57 -27.55
CA HIS A 718 -19.87 7.16 -26.88
C HIS A 718 -20.75 7.97 -27.84
N ARG A 719 -20.21 8.41 -28.99
CA ARG A 719 -20.97 9.03 -30.06
C ARG A 719 -21.06 8.07 -31.26
N LEU A 720 -22.24 7.63 -31.59
CA LEU A 720 -22.46 6.68 -32.67
C LEU A 720 -22.16 7.28 -34.06
N SER A 721 -22.11 8.62 -34.16
CA SER A 721 -21.66 9.32 -35.36
C SER A 721 -20.23 8.97 -35.79
N THR A 722 -19.36 8.69 -34.82
CA THR A 722 -17.96 8.31 -35.10
C THR A 722 -17.81 6.87 -35.62
N LEU A 723 -18.84 6.03 -35.47
CA LEU A 723 -18.85 4.63 -35.92
C LEU A 723 -19.52 4.41 -37.26
N ARG A 724 -19.96 5.47 -37.98
CA ARG A 724 -20.61 5.32 -39.30
C ARG A 724 -19.72 4.62 -40.33
N ASN A 725 -18.40 4.78 -40.21
CA ASN A 725 -17.42 4.18 -41.12
C ASN A 725 -16.93 2.82 -40.61
N ALA A 726 -17.43 2.29 -39.50
CA ALA A 726 -17.05 0.97 -39.00
C ALA A 726 -17.52 -0.11 -39.99
N THR A 727 -16.61 -1.01 -40.35
CA THR A 727 -16.90 -2.16 -41.21
C THR A 727 -17.89 -3.12 -40.52
N HIS A 728 -17.79 -3.22 -39.21
CA HIS A 728 -18.63 -4.10 -38.40
C HIS A 728 -18.87 -3.48 -37.02
N LEU A 729 -20.03 -3.73 -36.45
CA LEU A 729 -20.41 -3.26 -35.12
C LEU A 729 -20.80 -4.44 -34.24
N ILE A 730 -20.42 -4.39 -32.96
CA ILE A 730 -20.92 -5.29 -31.92
C ILE A 730 -21.55 -4.49 -30.81
N VAL A 731 -22.67 -4.99 -30.27
CA VAL A 731 -23.34 -4.42 -29.13
C VAL A 731 -23.12 -5.30 -27.91
N ILE A 732 -22.55 -4.71 -26.88
CA ILE A 732 -22.34 -5.39 -25.60
C ILE A 732 -23.40 -4.90 -24.60
N ASP A 733 -24.17 -5.84 -24.07
CA ASP A 733 -25.14 -5.59 -23.01
C ASP A 733 -25.04 -6.69 -21.94
N ASP A 734 -25.04 -6.31 -20.68
CA ASP A 734 -24.79 -7.18 -19.50
C ASP A 734 -23.59 -8.16 -19.69
N GLY A 735 -22.51 -7.67 -20.31
CA GLY A 735 -21.28 -8.43 -20.51
C GLY A 735 -21.34 -9.48 -21.64
N ARG A 736 -22.37 -9.49 -22.48
CA ARG A 736 -22.53 -10.40 -23.64
C ARG A 736 -22.62 -9.63 -24.93
N VAL A 737 -22.19 -10.22 -26.03
CA VAL A 737 -22.48 -9.71 -27.37
C VAL A 737 -23.93 -10.07 -27.71
N THR A 738 -24.79 -9.05 -27.76
CA THR A 738 -26.23 -9.24 -28.03
C THR A 738 -26.60 -9.03 -29.50
N GLU A 739 -25.87 -8.14 -30.17
CA GLU A 739 -26.09 -7.82 -31.59
C GLU A 739 -24.76 -7.67 -32.30
N SER A 740 -24.72 -8.07 -33.58
CA SER A 740 -23.56 -7.97 -34.46
C SER A 740 -24.02 -7.76 -35.87
N GLY A 741 -23.33 -6.89 -36.62
CA GLY A 741 -23.67 -6.55 -38.03
C GLY A 741 -23.20 -5.16 -38.41
N THR A 742 -23.51 -4.73 -39.62
CA THR A 742 -23.27 -3.38 -40.12
C THR A 742 -24.25 -2.37 -39.51
N HIS A 743 -23.94 -1.08 -39.62
CA HIS A 743 -24.86 -0.01 -39.17
C HIS A 743 -26.24 -0.18 -39.72
N ALA A 744 -26.39 -0.41 -41.06
CA ALA A 744 -27.66 -0.57 -41.72
C ALA A 744 -28.46 -1.78 -41.22
N GLU A 745 -27.80 -2.92 -41.05
CA GLU A 745 -28.41 -4.16 -40.51
C GLU A 745 -28.90 -3.97 -39.07
N LEU A 746 -28.13 -3.35 -38.20
CA LEU A 746 -28.49 -3.13 -36.82
C LEU A 746 -29.63 -2.09 -36.67
N MET A 747 -29.66 -1.07 -37.52
CA MET A 747 -30.77 -0.11 -37.59
C MET A 747 -32.07 -0.80 -38.05
N ALA A 748 -31.98 -1.71 -39.02
CA ALA A 748 -33.14 -2.47 -39.53
C ALA A 748 -33.72 -3.44 -38.51
N LYS A 749 -32.85 -4.05 -37.64
CA LYS A 749 -33.23 -4.98 -36.55
C LYS A 749 -34.05 -4.32 -35.44
N LYS A 750 -33.99 -2.98 -35.30
CA LYS A 750 -34.69 -2.19 -34.25
C LYS A 750 -34.39 -2.69 -32.82
N GLY A 751 -33.22 -3.22 -32.60
CA GLY A 751 -32.79 -3.79 -31.33
C GLY A 751 -32.18 -2.75 -30.33
N THR A 752 -31.21 -3.18 -29.53
CA THR A 752 -30.52 -2.31 -28.55
C THR A 752 -29.74 -1.20 -29.24
N TYR A 753 -29.06 -1.52 -30.36
CA TYR A 753 -28.36 -0.53 -31.17
C TYR A 753 -29.26 0.60 -31.66
N TYR A 754 -30.41 0.26 -32.23
CA TYR A 754 -31.42 1.23 -32.71
C TYR A 754 -31.88 2.16 -31.58
N LYS A 755 -32.21 1.60 -30.42
CA LYS A 755 -32.66 2.37 -29.24
C LYS A 755 -31.57 3.35 -28.77
N LEU A 756 -30.32 2.93 -28.72
CA LEU A 756 -29.18 3.80 -28.36
C LEU A 756 -28.96 4.89 -29.36
N SER A 757 -29.09 4.59 -30.69
CA SER A 757 -28.96 5.55 -31.77
C SER A 757 -30.06 6.60 -31.73
N GLU A 758 -31.31 6.18 -31.57
CA GLU A 758 -32.48 7.08 -31.45
C GLU A 758 -32.34 8.02 -30.25
N LEU A 759 -31.95 7.49 -29.10
CA LEU A 759 -31.71 8.30 -27.88
C LEU A 759 -30.61 9.36 -28.10
N GLN A 760 -29.53 9.02 -28.78
CA GLN A 760 -28.46 9.97 -29.07
C GLN A 760 -28.93 11.03 -30.09
N THR A 761 -29.62 10.65 -31.13
CA THR A 761 -30.19 11.60 -32.14
C THR A 761 -31.14 12.57 -31.46
N LYS A 762 -32.06 12.08 -30.61
CA LYS A 762 -32.95 12.93 -29.81
C LYS A 762 -32.19 13.88 -28.88
N ALA A 763 -31.11 13.41 -28.22
CA ALA A 763 -30.29 14.23 -27.35
C ALA A 763 -29.53 15.32 -28.12
N LEU A 764 -29.07 15.05 -29.35
CA LEU A 764 -28.40 16.02 -30.24
C LEU A 764 -29.39 17.06 -30.74
N ALA A 765 -30.60 16.66 -31.18
CA ALA A 765 -31.65 17.57 -31.58
C ALA A 765 -32.08 18.51 -30.44
N MET A 766 -32.16 18.02 -29.19
CA MET A 766 -32.45 18.86 -28.02
C MET A 766 -31.33 19.88 -27.71
N ARG A 767 -30.13 19.65 -28.18
CA ARG A 767 -28.98 20.57 -28.01
C ARG A 767 -28.86 21.57 -29.17
N GLY A 768 -29.73 21.55 -30.16
CA GLY A 768 -29.69 22.42 -31.29
C GLY A 768 -28.50 22.20 -32.25
N VAL A 769 -27.91 21.01 -32.22
CA VAL A 769 -26.84 20.59 -33.14
C VAL A 769 -27.53 19.65 -34.16
N GLU A 770 -27.81 20.16 -35.37
CA GLU A 770 -28.24 19.33 -36.51
C GLU A 770 -27.09 18.49 -37.09
#